data_e54c62b4ce3dae1344b12342281db60b
#
_entry.id   e54c62b4ce3dae1344b12342281db60b
#
_cell.length_a   1.000
_cell.length_b   1.000
_cell.length_c   1.000
_cell.angle_alpha   90.00
_cell.angle_beta   90.00
_cell.angle_gamma   90.00
#
_symmetry.space_group_name_H-M   'P 1'
#
loop_
_entity.id
_entity.type
_entity.pdbx_description
1 polymer ?
#
loop_
_entity_poly.entity_id
_entity_poly.type
_entity_poly.pdbx_seq_one_letter_code
_entity_poly.pdbx_strand_id
1 'polypeptide(L)'
;MHYTKKTLPLLLALTPFTMYSQAQSGAQTEQKNAMTDSVYKIKEVVVRSNQMLGSKFEARNRTGSAYYISPEELGKFGYTDINRMLKSVPGVNVYEEDGFGLRPNISLRGTKAERSERISLMEDGVLAAPAPYSAPAAYYFPNAGRMYAIEVLKGSSQVQYGPFTTGGAINMVSTPIPTKFSAKLNTSYGSYNTLKTYASVGKSFKYTGFLVEYLRYQSDGFKKDEPNERTGFHRNDLIVKFSAQTNKEQGLNHLLELKFGFANETSDETYLGLTESDFASRPYFRYAGAQKDNLKTRHTQWVATYLIKLDNKLKITTNLYYNYFFRNWYKLNEVRAGITKAERRSIDAVLADPETNEDYFNIVTGKTNYIGEALMLRANHRIYHSRGIQSKGEYRTMLGGGYLTAELGLRYHADSEDRFQQDDGYSMQDGRMSLFLAGLPGSNANRITTAHAWSGYWLGKWSKGIITLTAGMRYEDVELLNRNYTKADPRRTGKIRIETPNHARALLPGFGFNVKALPILSVFGGVHKGFAPPSASLYQKAESSVNVEVGMRLTTNKMKLEVIAFNNNYSNMLGSDLAAQGGQGTLEQFNVGKAMVNGLELMFQYLPLPKHFAFQLPIQLSYTYTNTQMKNDFESSAWGHVHYGDEIPYIYKHAFNAQISLEHKRVEANFGARFNGDMRTTPGQGKIAEREKIPAHVILDASLKVHVNKNITISLNGINLANKKYLVSRHPSGLRAGHPLGVYGGLRLQL
;
A
#
# COMPACT_ATOMS: atom_id res chain seq x y z
N MET A 1 -15.49 58.68 -27.49
CA MET A 1 -16.29 57.51 -27.89
C MET A 1 -16.57 56.67 -26.64
N HIS A 2 -17.84 56.79 -26.18
CA HIS A 2 -18.33 56.10 -24.99
C HIS A 2 -18.73 54.67 -25.33
N TYR A 3 -18.31 53.69 -24.50
CA TYR A 3 -18.96 52.39 -24.42
C TYR A 3 -19.47 52.16 -23.01
N THR A 4 -20.78 52.07 -22.92
CA THR A 4 -21.59 51.83 -21.72
C THR A 4 -21.59 50.36 -21.34
N LYS A 5 -21.31 50.07 -20.05
CA LYS A 5 -21.54 48.78 -19.40
C LYS A 5 -23.03 48.52 -19.17
N LYS A 6 -23.58 47.40 -19.68
CA LYS A 6 -24.89 46.88 -19.30
C LYS A 6 -24.70 45.75 -18.29
N THR A 7 -25.15 46.00 -17.08
CA THR A 7 -25.35 45.01 -16.01
C THR A 7 -26.74 44.39 -16.11
N LEU A 8 -26.82 43.08 -16.12
CA LEU A 8 -28.08 42.32 -16.09
C LEU A 8 -28.28 41.80 -14.65
N PRO A 9 -29.39 42.09 -13.94
CA PRO A 9 -29.69 41.51 -12.65
C PRO A 9 -30.45 40.19 -12.82
N LEU A 10 -29.93 39.12 -12.22
CA LEU A 10 -30.60 37.83 -12.11
C LEU A 10 -31.54 37.86 -10.89
N LEU A 11 -32.84 38.00 -11.12
CA LEU A 11 -33.89 37.86 -10.11
C LEU A 11 -34.16 36.38 -9.88
N LEU A 12 -33.80 35.85 -8.70
CA LEU A 12 -34.28 34.56 -8.20
C LEU A 12 -35.62 34.78 -7.48
N ALA A 13 -36.71 34.33 -8.10
CA ALA A 13 -38.02 34.26 -7.47
C ALA A 13 -38.08 33.01 -6.53
N LEU A 14 -38.20 33.25 -5.24
CA LEU A 14 -38.51 32.25 -4.22
C LEU A 14 -40.03 32.09 -4.16
N THR A 15 -40.57 30.98 -4.67
CA THR A 15 -41.93 30.52 -4.35
C THR A 15 -41.88 29.50 -3.23
N PRO A 16 -42.71 29.61 -2.19
CA PRO A 16 -42.77 28.61 -1.12
C PRO A 16 -43.59 27.39 -1.56
N PHE A 17 -42.94 26.26 -1.73
CA PHE A 17 -43.62 24.96 -1.89
C PHE A 17 -43.86 24.35 -0.50
N THR A 18 -45.11 24.43 -0.05
CA THR A 18 -45.63 23.58 1.03
C THR A 18 -45.81 22.18 0.48
N MET A 19 -44.94 21.25 0.85
CA MET A 19 -45.15 19.81 0.64
C MET A 19 -45.38 19.10 1.96
N TYR A 20 -46.49 18.42 1.98
CA TYR A 20 -47.06 17.59 3.04
C TYR A 20 -46.11 16.49 3.54
N SER A 21 -46.12 16.30 4.85
CA SER A 21 -45.44 15.24 5.58
C SER A 21 -46.06 13.86 5.30
N GLN A 22 -45.42 13.07 4.45
CA GLN A 22 -45.69 11.62 4.38
C GLN A 22 -44.44 10.76 4.10
N ALA A 23 -43.23 11.30 4.28
CA ALA A 23 -41.98 10.53 4.06
C ALA A 23 -41.29 10.06 5.35
N GLN A 24 -41.93 10.11 6.52
CA GLN A 24 -41.29 9.72 7.77
C GLN A 24 -41.39 8.22 8.15
N SER A 25 -42.24 7.42 7.48
CA SER A 25 -42.41 6.01 7.87
C SER A 25 -41.36 5.06 7.28
N GLY A 26 -40.76 5.37 6.11
CA GLY A 26 -39.78 4.51 5.46
C GLY A 26 -38.40 4.58 6.06
N ALA A 27 -37.93 5.77 6.42
CA ALA A 27 -36.61 5.96 7.04
C ALA A 27 -36.50 5.44 8.47
N GLN A 28 -37.62 5.49 9.21
CA GLN A 28 -37.68 4.89 10.57
C GLN A 28 -37.73 3.37 10.53
N THR A 29 -38.30 2.76 9.48
CA THR A 29 -38.36 1.31 9.34
C THR A 29 -37.01 0.71 8.92
N GLU A 30 -36.23 1.38 8.07
CA GLU A 30 -34.86 0.97 7.76
C GLU A 30 -33.89 1.19 8.94
N GLN A 31 -34.08 2.26 9.72
CA GLN A 31 -33.32 2.48 10.96
C GLN A 31 -33.72 1.51 12.07
N LYS A 32 -35.01 1.13 12.15
CA LYS A 32 -35.48 0.11 13.10
C LYS A 32 -35.02 -1.30 12.69
N ASN A 33 -35.00 -1.64 11.40
CA ASN A 33 -34.46 -2.90 10.92
C ASN A 33 -32.93 -2.96 11.09
N ALA A 34 -32.20 -1.86 10.93
CA ALA A 34 -30.77 -1.77 11.27
C ALA A 34 -30.50 -1.83 12.78
N MET A 35 -31.48 -1.47 13.62
CA MET A 35 -31.40 -1.61 15.09
C MET A 35 -31.87 -2.98 15.60
N THR A 36 -32.79 -3.67 14.91
CA THR A 36 -33.31 -4.98 15.34
C THR A 36 -32.52 -6.16 14.80
N ASP A 37 -31.73 -5.98 13.72
CA ASP A 37 -30.75 -6.97 13.28
C ASP A 37 -29.46 -6.94 14.12
N SER A 38 -29.42 -6.15 15.19
CA SER A 38 -28.24 -5.88 16.01
C SER A 38 -28.07 -6.83 17.20
N VAL A 39 -28.49 -8.08 17.13
CA VAL A 39 -27.85 -9.11 17.95
C VAL A 39 -26.55 -9.49 17.25
N TYR A 40 -25.63 -8.53 17.15
CA TYR A 40 -24.28 -8.80 16.71
C TYR A 40 -23.66 -9.78 17.70
N LYS A 41 -23.47 -11.01 17.24
CA LYS A 41 -22.65 -11.98 17.96
C LYS A 41 -21.30 -11.32 18.19
N ILE A 42 -20.76 -11.41 19.42
CA ILE A 42 -19.51 -10.75 19.86
C ILE A 42 -18.37 -10.93 18.83
N LYS A 43 -18.37 -12.04 18.08
CA LYS A 43 -17.42 -12.37 17.02
C LYS A 43 -17.38 -11.37 15.85
N GLU A 44 -18.53 -10.84 15.43
CA GLU A 44 -18.58 -9.76 14.41
C GLU A 44 -18.04 -8.44 14.98
N VAL A 45 -18.15 -8.24 16.29
CA VAL A 45 -17.67 -7.04 16.96
C VAL A 45 -16.13 -6.98 16.99
N VAL A 46 -15.44 -8.13 17.12
CA VAL A 46 -13.95 -8.15 17.06
C VAL A 46 -13.45 -7.77 15.69
N VAL A 47 -13.98 -8.40 14.64
CA VAL A 47 -13.60 -8.04 13.27
C VAL A 47 -13.78 -6.54 13.06
N ARG A 48 -14.90 -5.96 13.49
CA ARG A 48 -15.18 -4.53 13.37
C ARG A 48 -14.31 -3.65 14.28
N SER A 49 -13.85 -4.14 15.42
CA SER A 49 -13.02 -3.32 16.33
C SER A 49 -11.60 -3.09 15.81
N ASN A 50 -11.09 -4.01 14.99
CA ASN A 50 -9.78 -3.92 14.35
C ASN A 50 -9.84 -3.34 12.92
N GLN A 51 -11.03 -3.06 12.41
CA GLN A 51 -11.24 -2.39 11.13
C GLN A 51 -11.25 -0.86 11.30
N MET A 52 -10.79 -0.15 10.27
CA MET A 52 -10.86 1.31 10.21
C MET A 52 -12.27 1.79 9.82
N LEU A 53 -12.88 1.10 8.87
CA LEU A 53 -14.15 1.47 8.24
C LEU A 53 -15.23 0.42 8.46
N GLY A 54 -14.91 -0.84 8.26
CA GLY A 54 -15.82 -1.97 8.42
C GLY A 54 -16.85 -2.15 7.31
N SER A 55 -17.13 -1.13 6.52
CA SER A 55 -18.08 -1.21 5.41
C SER A 55 -17.99 -0.02 4.44
N LYS A 56 -18.57 -0.18 3.24
CA LYS A 56 -18.77 0.93 2.28
C LYS A 56 -19.66 2.05 2.82
N PHE A 57 -20.62 1.70 3.68
CA PHE A 57 -21.52 2.68 4.30
C PHE A 57 -20.72 3.59 5.25
N GLU A 58 -19.91 3.02 6.12
CA GLU A 58 -19.06 3.80 7.06
C GLU A 58 -18.05 4.65 6.30
N ALA A 59 -17.42 4.13 5.24
CA ALA A 59 -16.51 4.90 4.40
C ALA A 59 -17.17 6.18 3.83
N ARG A 60 -18.41 6.08 3.38
CA ARG A 60 -19.17 7.20 2.80
C ARG A 60 -19.73 8.21 3.81
N ASN A 61 -19.88 7.81 5.06
CA ASN A 61 -20.40 8.70 6.12
C ASN A 61 -19.27 9.32 6.96
N ARG A 62 -18.00 9.16 6.53
CA ARG A 62 -16.87 9.81 7.17
C ARG A 62 -16.80 11.30 6.85
N THR A 63 -16.18 12.06 7.75
CA THR A 63 -15.88 13.49 7.61
C THR A 63 -14.63 13.76 6.75
N GLY A 64 -14.04 12.72 6.16
CA GLY A 64 -12.89 12.76 5.27
C GLY A 64 -12.95 11.66 4.22
N SER A 65 -11.96 11.65 3.34
CA SER A 65 -11.83 10.68 2.25
C SER A 65 -11.51 9.29 2.77
N ALA A 66 -12.32 8.31 2.40
CA ALA A 66 -12.14 6.91 2.79
C ALA A 66 -12.67 5.97 1.71
N TYR A 67 -12.02 4.81 1.54
CA TYR A 67 -12.45 3.81 0.60
C TYR A 67 -12.40 2.41 1.22
N TYR A 68 -13.43 1.60 0.97
CA TYR A 68 -13.55 0.21 1.41
C TYR A 68 -13.69 -0.68 0.18
N ILE A 69 -12.65 -1.49 -0.10
CA ILE A 69 -12.70 -2.53 -1.13
C ILE A 69 -13.29 -3.77 -0.49
N SER A 70 -14.47 -4.14 -0.92
CA SER A 70 -15.21 -5.28 -0.36
C SER A 70 -14.68 -6.62 -0.89
N PRO A 71 -15.03 -7.77 -0.23
CA PRO A 71 -14.68 -9.11 -0.72
C PRO A 71 -15.13 -9.37 -2.15
N GLU A 72 -16.31 -8.84 -2.53
CA GLU A 72 -16.85 -8.97 -3.89
C GLU A 72 -15.98 -8.22 -4.90
N GLU A 73 -15.56 -7.00 -4.58
CA GLU A 73 -14.67 -6.20 -5.45
C GLU A 73 -13.29 -6.84 -5.58
N LEU A 74 -12.71 -7.34 -4.49
CA LEU A 74 -11.44 -8.09 -4.54
C LEU A 74 -11.55 -9.35 -5.42
N GLY A 75 -12.70 -9.98 -5.38
CA GLY A 75 -12.97 -11.18 -6.17
C GLY A 75 -13.13 -10.94 -7.67
N LYS A 76 -13.49 -9.72 -8.15
CA LYS A 76 -13.92 -9.48 -9.54
C LYS A 76 -12.93 -9.97 -10.58
N PHE A 77 -11.68 -9.55 -10.52
CA PHE A 77 -10.63 -9.91 -11.49
C PHE A 77 -9.71 -11.04 -11.02
N GLY A 78 -9.89 -11.55 -9.80
CA GLY A 78 -9.04 -12.60 -9.24
C GLY A 78 -7.57 -12.20 -9.04
N TYR A 79 -7.27 -10.90 -8.94
CA TYR A 79 -5.92 -10.40 -8.72
C TYR A 79 -5.31 -10.94 -7.41
N THR A 80 -4.01 -11.16 -7.43
CA THR A 80 -3.14 -11.31 -6.24
C THR A 80 -2.27 -10.08 -6.04
N ASP A 81 -2.08 -9.31 -7.11
CA ASP A 81 -1.28 -8.09 -7.12
C ASP A 81 -2.07 -6.95 -6.47
N ILE A 82 -1.60 -6.50 -5.30
CA ILE A 82 -2.18 -5.36 -4.57
C ILE A 82 -2.15 -4.07 -5.40
N ASN A 83 -1.13 -3.88 -6.24
CA ASN A 83 -1.01 -2.72 -7.09
C ASN A 83 -2.21 -2.60 -8.03
N ARG A 84 -2.67 -3.74 -8.60
CA ARG A 84 -3.83 -3.78 -9.48
C ARG A 84 -5.14 -3.53 -8.74
N MET A 85 -5.27 -4.04 -7.53
CA MET A 85 -6.47 -3.84 -6.69
C MET A 85 -6.65 -2.37 -6.30
N LEU A 86 -5.57 -1.71 -5.90
CA LEU A 86 -5.61 -0.33 -5.40
C LEU A 86 -5.74 0.73 -6.49
N LYS A 87 -5.40 0.43 -7.76
CA LYS A 87 -5.55 1.38 -8.87
C LYS A 87 -7.00 1.84 -9.13
N SER A 88 -7.99 1.13 -8.61
CA SER A 88 -9.40 1.56 -8.66
C SER A 88 -9.75 2.63 -7.62
N VAL A 89 -8.88 2.89 -6.65
CA VAL A 89 -9.10 3.85 -5.57
C VAL A 89 -8.52 5.20 -5.95
N PRO A 90 -9.33 6.28 -6.10
CA PRO A 90 -8.82 7.60 -6.41
C PRO A 90 -7.80 8.08 -5.37
N GLY A 91 -6.79 8.85 -5.80
CA GLY A 91 -5.73 9.37 -4.93
C GLY A 91 -4.69 8.36 -4.49
N VAL A 92 -4.78 7.11 -4.95
CA VAL A 92 -3.72 6.11 -4.79
C VAL A 92 -2.81 6.17 -6.00
N ASN A 93 -1.53 6.43 -5.78
CA ASN A 93 -0.48 6.34 -6.78
C ASN A 93 0.33 5.08 -6.55
N VAL A 94 0.53 4.31 -7.62
CA VAL A 94 1.27 3.05 -7.60
C VAL A 94 2.24 3.03 -8.77
N TYR A 95 3.52 2.79 -8.53
CA TYR A 95 4.40 2.38 -9.60
C TYR A 95 4.84 0.91 -9.43
N GLU A 96 4.76 0.17 -10.53
CA GLU A 96 5.06 -1.25 -10.57
C GLU A 96 6.57 -1.47 -10.72
N GLU A 97 7.04 -2.68 -10.35
CA GLU A 97 8.45 -3.02 -10.41
C GLU A 97 8.69 -4.44 -10.94
N ASP A 98 7.98 -5.42 -10.36
CA ASP A 98 8.18 -6.85 -10.66
C ASP A 98 7.13 -7.46 -11.59
N GLY A 99 5.99 -6.77 -11.77
CA GLY A 99 4.85 -7.22 -12.59
C GLY A 99 3.90 -8.20 -11.89
N PHE A 100 4.25 -8.75 -10.71
CA PHE A 100 3.44 -9.67 -9.92
C PHE A 100 2.93 -9.07 -8.60
N GLY A 101 3.37 -7.85 -8.26
CA GLY A 101 3.01 -7.14 -7.03
C GLY A 101 3.71 -7.67 -5.77
N LEU A 102 4.89 -8.26 -5.92
CA LEU A 102 5.69 -8.77 -4.80
C LEU A 102 6.34 -7.64 -4.00
N ARG A 103 6.59 -6.50 -4.65
CA ARG A 103 7.26 -5.31 -4.09
C ARG A 103 6.39 -4.07 -4.33
N PRO A 104 5.30 -3.89 -3.56
CA PRO A 104 4.40 -2.77 -3.77
C PRO A 104 5.05 -1.43 -3.46
N ASN A 105 4.91 -0.49 -4.39
CA ASN A 105 5.30 0.90 -4.21
C ASN A 105 4.03 1.75 -4.28
N ILE A 106 3.46 2.04 -3.12
CA ILE A 106 2.15 2.66 -2.98
C ILE A 106 2.29 3.97 -2.23
N SER A 107 1.67 5.02 -2.74
CA SER A 107 1.49 6.27 -2.03
C SER A 107 0.07 6.79 -2.13
N LEU A 108 -0.28 7.69 -1.23
CA LEU A 108 -1.56 8.34 -1.18
C LEU A 108 -1.35 9.84 -1.38
N ARG A 109 -2.10 10.45 -2.34
CA ARG A 109 -2.08 11.89 -2.60
C ARG A 109 -0.68 12.47 -2.81
N GLY A 110 0.14 11.79 -3.61
CA GLY A 110 1.45 12.30 -4.01
C GLY A 110 2.53 12.31 -2.92
N THR A 111 2.36 11.50 -1.86
CA THR A 111 3.49 11.16 -0.99
C THR A 111 4.44 10.23 -1.73
N LYS A 112 5.62 10.05 -1.19
CA LYS A 112 6.62 9.14 -1.71
C LYS A 112 6.13 7.68 -1.68
N ALA A 113 6.27 6.96 -2.79
CA ALA A 113 5.69 5.64 -2.97
C ALA A 113 6.65 4.47 -2.69
N GLU A 114 7.97 4.71 -2.70
CA GLU A 114 8.99 3.66 -2.60
C GLU A 114 8.79 2.77 -1.38
N ARG A 115 8.62 1.46 -1.64
CA ARG A 115 8.32 0.44 -0.63
C ARG A 115 7.21 0.81 0.33
N SER A 116 6.25 1.64 -0.15
CA SER A 116 5.08 2.06 0.64
C SER A 116 5.43 2.68 2.00
N GLU A 117 6.60 3.33 2.12
CA GLU A 117 7.16 3.77 3.39
C GLU A 117 6.48 5.01 4.01
N ARG A 118 5.58 5.68 3.27
CA ARG A 118 4.85 6.88 3.73
C ARG A 118 3.37 6.63 4.00
N ILE A 119 2.98 5.38 4.16
CA ILE A 119 1.64 4.98 4.58
C ILE A 119 1.68 4.20 5.89
N SER A 120 0.69 4.39 6.74
CA SER A 120 0.46 3.53 7.90
C SER A 120 -0.13 2.20 7.42
N LEU A 121 0.75 1.25 7.05
CA LEU A 121 0.36 -0.08 6.61
C LEU A 121 0.01 -0.95 7.79
N MET A 122 -1.20 -1.50 7.80
CA MET A 122 -1.70 -2.35 8.89
C MET A 122 -2.29 -3.66 8.35
N GLU A 123 -2.28 -4.68 9.19
CA GLU A 123 -3.11 -5.87 9.05
C GLU A 123 -3.94 -6.04 10.34
N ASP A 124 -5.28 -6.08 10.19
CA ASP A 124 -6.23 -6.13 11.31
C ASP A 124 -5.98 -5.03 12.37
N GLY A 125 -5.65 -3.80 11.92
CA GLY A 125 -5.42 -2.65 12.79
C GLY A 125 -4.06 -2.63 13.52
N VAL A 126 -3.18 -3.60 13.27
CA VAL A 126 -1.82 -3.69 13.80
C VAL A 126 -0.82 -3.33 12.71
N LEU A 127 0.23 -2.56 13.04
CA LEU A 127 1.28 -2.18 12.08
C LEU A 127 1.95 -3.44 11.48
N ALA A 128 1.97 -3.52 10.16
CA ALA A 128 2.42 -4.69 9.40
C ALA A 128 3.78 -4.51 8.72
N ALA A 129 4.25 -3.27 8.50
CA ALA A 129 5.60 -3.04 8.01
C ALA A 129 6.63 -3.62 9.00
N PRO A 130 7.77 -4.17 8.53
CA PRO A 130 8.72 -4.89 9.40
C PRO A 130 9.28 -4.08 10.58
N ALA A 131 9.60 -2.80 10.35
CA ALA A 131 10.07 -1.87 11.37
C ALA A 131 9.60 -0.45 11.01
N PRO A 132 8.33 -0.12 11.31
CA PRO A 132 7.69 1.09 10.80
C PRO A 132 8.31 2.39 11.29
N TYR A 133 9.05 2.39 12.40
CA TYR A 133 9.72 3.58 12.92
C TYR A 133 11.20 3.63 12.59
N SER A 134 11.96 2.53 12.75
CA SER A 134 13.41 2.52 12.53
C SER A 134 13.81 2.28 11.07
N ALA A 135 12.96 1.59 10.27
CA ALA A 135 13.20 1.30 8.86
C ALA A 135 11.85 1.10 8.12
N PRO A 136 11.17 2.19 7.72
CA PRO A 136 9.76 2.19 7.32
C PRO A 136 9.42 1.44 6.03
N ALA A 137 10.43 1.09 5.21
CA ALA A 137 10.20 0.39 3.94
C ALA A 137 9.48 -0.96 4.14
N ALA A 138 8.30 -1.10 3.56
CA ALA A 138 7.45 -2.28 3.69
C ALA A 138 7.93 -3.44 2.79
N TYR A 139 9.10 -4.00 3.09
CA TYR A 139 9.61 -5.20 2.42
C TYR A 139 8.77 -6.46 2.70
N TYR A 140 8.07 -6.50 3.81
CA TYR A 140 6.92 -7.38 4.00
C TYR A 140 5.66 -6.56 3.75
N PHE A 141 4.83 -7.08 2.86
CA PHE A 141 3.49 -6.56 2.60
C PHE A 141 2.51 -7.74 2.74
N PRO A 142 1.43 -7.62 3.54
CA PRO A 142 0.45 -8.68 3.70
C PRO A 142 -0.11 -9.13 2.34
N ASN A 143 -0.20 -10.45 2.12
CA ASN A 143 -0.57 -10.98 0.81
C ASN A 143 -2.04 -10.69 0.49
N ALA A 144 -2.28 -9.83 -0.50
CA ALA A 144 -3.61 -9.41 -0.91
C ALA A 144 -4.51 -10.58 -1.36
N GLY A 145 -3.91 -11.69 -1.83
CA GLY A 145 -4.64 -12.88 -2.28
C GLY A 145 -5.40 -13.65 -1.19
N ARG A 146 -5.14 -13.37 0.11
CA ARG A 146 -5.86 -13.94 1.26
C ARG A 146 -6.72 -12.92 2.01
N MET A 147 -6.75 -11.66 1.58
CA MET A 147 -7.47 -10.62 2.30
C MET A 147 -8.98 -10.71 2.07
N TYR A 148 -9.72 -10.47 3.15
CA TYR A 148 -11.16 -10.35 3.12
C TYR A 148 -11.61 -8.99 2.58
N ALA A 149 -10.96 -7.90 3.03
CA ALA A 149 -11.23 -6.54 2.58
C ALA A 149 -9.96 -5.68 2.66
N ILE A 150 -9.97 -4.53 1.98
CA ILE A 150 -8.92 -3.53 2.08
C ILE A 150 -9.57 -2.19 2.40
N GLU A 151 -9.06 -1.51 3.40
CA GLU A 151 -9.51 -0.21 3.86
C GLU A 151 -8.45 0.84 3.58
N VAL A 152 -8.83 1.91 2.91
CA VAL A 152 -7.94 3.04 2.60
C VAL A 152 -8.52 4.29 3.22
N LEU A 153 -7.74 4.96 4.05
CA LEU A 153 -8.11 6.19 4.72
C LEU A 153 -7.14 7.29 4.33
N LYS A 154 -7.68 8.39 3.85
CA LYS A 154 -6.94 9.59 3.45
C LYS A 154 -7.57 10.80 4.13
N GLY A 155 -6.80 11.86 4.35
CA GLY A 155 -7.34 13.13 4.85
C GLY A 155 -7.65 13.16 6.35
N SER A 156 -8.54 14.08 6.74
CA SER A 156 -8.72 14.54 8.12
C SER A 156 -9.19 13.48 9.14
N SER A 157 -9.79 12.40 8.68
CA SER A 157 -10.29 11.34 9.55
C SER A 157 -9.27 10.28 9.95
N GLN A 158 -7.97 10.47 9.63
CA GLN A 158 -6.92 9.49 9.92
C GLN A 158 -6.13 9.73 11.22
N VAL A 159 -6.48 10.68 12.05
CA VAL A 159 -5.77 11.04 13.29
C VAL A 159 -5.48 9.83 14.20
N GLN A 160 -6.37 8.82 14.21
CA GLN A 160 -6.18 7.58 14.98
C GLN A 160 -5.04 6.68 14.46
N TYR A 161 -4.63 6.81 13.18
CA TYR A 161 -3.76 5.85 12.49
C TYR A 161 -2.42 6.48 12.11
N GLY A 162 -1.38 6.17 12.89
CA GLY A 162 0.00 6.60 12.69
C GLY A 162 0.96 5.41 12.70
N PRO A 163 2.26 5.65 12.42
CA PRO A 163 2.94 6.95 12.50
C PRO A 163 2.86 7.82 11.22
N PHE A 164 2.54 7.25 10.05
CA PHE A 164 2.57 8.00 8.78
C PHE A 164 1.21 8.65 8.52
N THR A 165 1.07 9.90 8.92
CA THR A 165 -0.19 10.65 8.77
C THR A 165 -0.13 11.74 7.68
N THR A 166 1.00 11.88 7.00
CA THR A 166 1.13 12.76 5.81
C THR A 166 0.41 12.17 4.58
N GLY A 167 0.51 10.87 4.37
CA GLY A 167 -0.13 10.16 3.25
C GLY A 167 -1.51 9.61 3.62
N GLY A 168 -1.55 8.72 4.58
CA GLY A 168 -2.77 8.02 4.98
C GLY A 168 -2.50 6.63 5.56
N ALA A 169 -3.56 5.85 5.67
CA ALA A 169 -3.50 4.50 6.21
C ALA A 169 -4.15 3.49 5.27
N ILE A 170 -3.53 2.32 5.16
CA ILE A 170 -4.09 1.15 4.49
C ILE A 170 -4.15 0.02 5.50
N ASN A 171 -5.34 -0.54 5.71
CA ASN A 171 -5.56 -1.70 6.57
C ASN A 171 -6.00 -2.89 5.73
N MET A 172 -5.20 -3.94 5.76
CA MET A 172 -5.47 -5.22 5.13
C MET A 172 -6.28 -6.06 6.12
N VAL A 173 -7.55 -6.28 5.83
CA VAL A 173 -8.45 -7.04 6.72
C VAL A 173 -8.35 -8.52 6.36
N SER A 174 -7.86 -9.34 7.28
CA SER A 174 -7.78 -10.79 7.10
C SER A 174 -9.14 -11.46 7.29
N THR A 175 -9.31 -12.68 6.77
CA THR A 175 -10.56 -13.44 6.85
C THR A 175 -11.02 -13.60 8.31
N PRO A 176 -12.25 -13.23 8.66
CA PRO A 176 -12.80 -13.45 9.99
C PRO A 176 -13.10 -14.95 10.22
N ILE A 177 -13.10 -15.37 11.48
CA ILE A 177 -13.55 -16.71 11.86
C ILE A 177 -15.04 -16.83 11.48
N PRO A 178 -15.42 -17.78 10.59
CA PRO A 178 -16.79 -17.86 10.08
C PRO A 178 -17.78 -18.32 11.16
N THR A 179 -18.99 -17.77 11.12
CA THR A 179 -20.05 -18.12 12.10
C THR A 179 -20.57 -19.55 11.94
N LYS A 180 -20.67 -20.03 10.70
CA LYS A 180 -21.02 -21.41 10.34
C LYS A 180 -19.77 -22.12 9.82
N PHE A 181 -19.83 -23.44 9.74
CA PHE A 181 -18.78 -24.19 9.06
C PHE A 181 -18.61 -23.65 7.63
N SER A 182 -17.37 -23.36 7.27
CA SER A 182 -17.00 -22.93 5.93
C SER A 182 -15.66 -23.56 5.55
N ALA A 183 -15.64 -24.20 4.39
CA ALA A 183 -14.42 -24.68 3.75
C ALA A 183 -14.37 -24.09 2.34
N LYS A 184 -13.23 -23.54 1.95
CA LYS A 184 -13.02 -22.91 0.65
C LYS A 184 -11.72 -23.41 0.04
N LEU A 185 -11.78 -23.71 -1.26
CA LEU A 185 -10.61 -23.93 -2.10
C LEU A 185 -10.77 -23.05 -3.34
N ASN A 186 -9.77 -22.21 -3.61
CA ASN A 186 -9.73 -21.38 -4.81
C ASN A 186 -8.35 -21.56 -5.45
N THR A 187 -8.31 -22.22 -6.61
CA THR A 187 -7.08 -22.49 -7.35
C THR A 187 -7.17 -21.92 -8.74
N SER A 188 -6.07 -21.39 -9.26
CA SER A 188 -5.95 -20.95 -10.64
C SER A 188 -4.55 -21.24 -11.18
N TYR A 189 -4.50 -21.56 -12.48
CA TYR A 189 -3.28 -21.89 -13.20
C TYR A 189 -3.29 -21.24 -14.59
N GLY A 190 -2.13 -20.86 -15.10
CA GLY A 190 -2.04 -20.26 -16.43
C GLY A 190 -0.67 -19.77 -16.83
N SER A 191 -0.62 -18.70 -17.58
CA SER A 191 0.58 -18.12 -18.18
C SER A 191 1.77 -18.08 -17.23
N TYR A 192 2.97 -18.34 -17.74
CA TYR A 192 4.25 -18.36 -17.00
C TYR A 192 4.27 -19.40 -15.87
N ASN A 193 3.58 -20.54 -16.07
CA ASN A 193 3.45 -21.60 -15.07
C ASN A 193 2.96 -21.05 -13.71
N THR A 194 2.12 -20.02 -13.76
CA THR A 194 1.63 -19.35 -12.56
C THR A 194 0.54 -20.18 -11.90
N LEU A 195 0.78 -20.61 -10.66
CA LEU A 195 -0.17 -21.30 -9.81
C LEU A 195 -0.50 -20.43 -8.61
N LYS A 196 -1.79 -20.26 -8.35
CA LYS A 196 -2.33 -19.69 -7.12
C LYS A 196 -3.30 -20.68 -6.50
N THR A 197 -3.10 -21.03 -5.24
CA THR A 197 -4.02 -21.88 -4.49
C THR A 197 -4.26 -21.28 -3.12
N TYR A 198 -5.52 -20.96 -2.82
CA TYR A 198 -5.97 -20.52 -1.51
C TYR A 198 -6.93 -21.58 -0.96
N ALA A 199 -6.68 -22.01 0.27
CA ALA A 199 -7.53 -22.93 1.00
C ALA A 199 -7.83 -22.34 2.38
N SER A 200 -9.06 -22.51 2.86
CA SER A 200 -9.42 -22.13 4.23
C SER A 200 -10.48 -23.04 4.80
N VAL A 201 -10.43 -23.27 6.10
CA VAL A 201 -11.44 -24.00 6.87
C VAL A 201 -11.64 -23.33 8.21
N GLY A 202 -12.88 -23.18 8.64
CA GLY A 202 -13.18 -22.56 9.92
C GLY A 202 -14.60 -22.75 10.38
N LYS A 203 -14.83 -22.53 11.67
CA LYS A 203 -16.16 -22.61 12.30
C LYS A 203 -16.15 -21.85 13.62
N SER A 204 -17.27 -21.27 13.97
CA SER A 204 -17.54 -20.78 15.31
C SER A 204 -18.49 -21.72 16.06
N PHE A 205 -18.17 -21.95 17.33
CA PHE A 205 -19.02 -22.60 18.31
C PHE A 205 -19.57 -21.54 19.29
N LYS A 206 -20.37 -21.95 20.27
CA LYS A 206 -20.97 -21.03 21.26
C LYS A 206 -19.92 -20.17 21.96
N TYR A 207 -18.83 -20.77 22.43
CA TYR A 207 -17.78 -20.08 23.22
C TYR A 207 -16.44 -19.97 22.51
N THR A 208 -16.19 -20.75 21.48
CA THR A 208 -14.90 -20.82 20.80
C THR A 208 -15.05 -20.69 19.30
N GLY A 209 -13.97 -20.55 18.58
CA GLY A 209 -13.95 -20.59 17.13
C GLY A 209 -12.52 -20.75 16.60
N PHE A 210 -12.41 -21.22 15.37
CA PHE A 210 -11.12 -21.36 14.70
C PHE A 210 -11.21 -21.03 13.22
N LEU A 211 -10.08 -20.66 12.65
CA LEU A 211 -9.86 -20.52 11.21
C LEU A 211 -8.43 -20.95 10.90
N VAL A 212 -8.27 -21.72 9.83
CA VAL A 212 -6.96 -22.00 9.23
C VAL A 212 -7.04 -21.59 7.75
N GLU A 213 -6.07 -20.82 7.29
CA GLU A 213 -5.94 -20.39 5.89
C GLU A 213 -4.54 -20.68 5.39
N TYR A 214 -4.43 -21.11 4.14
CA TYR A 214 -3.16 -21.28 3.45
C TYR A 214 -3.26 -20.70 2.04
N LEU A 215 -2.23 -19.96 1.64
CA LEU A 215 -2.08 -19.45 0.27
C LEU A 215 -0.72 -19.85 -0.29
N ARG A 216 -0.71 -20.49 -1.45
CA ARG A 216 0.45 -20.70 -2.32
C ARG A 216 0.32 -19.81 -3.54
N TYR A 217 1.38 -19.05 -3.86
CA TYR A 217 1.47 -18.26 -5.08
C TYR A 217 2.86 -18.44 -5.68
N GLN A 218 2.94 -18.89 -6.92
CA GLN A 218 4.19 -19.15 -7.62
C GLN A 218 4.06 -18.86 -9.10
N SER A 219 5.19 -18.58 -9.75
CA SER A 219 5.32 -18.43 -11.21
C SER A 219 6.77 -18.71 -11.61
N ASP A 220 6.99 -19.18 -12.84
CA ASP A 220 8.33 -19.26 -13.42
C ASP A 220 8.85 -17.90 -13.91
N GLY A 221 7.98 -16.84 -13.85
CA GLY A 221 8.32 -15.51 -14.32
C GLY A 221 8.18 -15.35 -15.83
N PHE A 222 8.12 -14.09 -16.26
CA PHE A 222 8.00 -13.75 -17.69
C PHE A 222 9.30 -13.18 -18.28
N LYS A 223 10.28 -12.87 -17.47
CA LYS A 223 11.61 -12.45 -17.93
C LYS A 223 12.42 -13.68 -18.30
N LYS A 224 13.19 -13.57 -19.37
CA LYS A 224 14.00 -14.68 -19.89
C LYS A 224 15.48 -14.37 -19.73
N ASP A 225 16.19 -15.32 -19.15
CA ASP A 225 17.63 -15.37 -19.10
C ASP A 225 18.15 -16.34 -20.18
N GLU A 226 19.33 -16.11 -20.77
CA GLU A 226 20.01 -17.10 -21.55
C GLU A 226 21.16 -17.69 -20.71
N PRO A 227 21.20 -19.01 -20.54
CA PRO A 227 20.37 -20.07 -21.11
C PRO A 227 19.27 -20.63 -20.19
N ASN A 228 18.04 -20.16 -20.33
CA ASN A 228 16.80 -20.78 -19.79
C ASN A 228 16.70 -20.98 -18.26
N GLU A 229 17.31 -20.15 -17.44
CA GLU A 229 17.05 -20.18 -15.99
C GLU A 229 15.69 -19.56 -15.67
N ARG A 230 14.98 -20.17 -14.70
CA ARG A 230 13.71 -19.64 -14.21
C ARG A 230 13.95 -18.32 -13.50
N THR A 231 13.13 -17.31 -13.78
CA THR A 231 13.21 -15.98 -13.18
C THR A 231 12.02 -15.69 -12.28
N GLY A 232 11.42 -16.73 -11.76
CA GLY A 232 10.16 -16.67 -11.07
C GLY A 232 10.29 -16.58 -9.56
N PHE A 233 9.21 -16.97 -8.89
CA PHE A 233 9.12 -16.93 -7.45
C PHE A 233 8.19 -18.02 -6.92
N HIS A 234 8.30 -18.27 -5.62
CA HIS A 234 7.31 -18.99 -4.86
C HIS A 234 7.11 -18.32 -3.49
N ARG A 235 5.86 -18.21 -3.09
CA ARG A 235 5.43 -17.62 -1.83
C ARG A 235 4.39 -18.50 -1.15
N ASN A 236 4.55 -18.71 0.16
CA ASN A 236 3.57 -19.38 1.00
C ASN A 236 3.12 -18.42 2.11
N ASP A 237 1.87 -18.55 2.54
CA ASP A 237 1.30 -17.74 3.61
C ASP A 237 0.29 -18.60 4.37
N LEU A 238 0.49 -18.77 5.67
CA LEU A 238 -0.35 -19.54 6.58
C LEU A 238 -0.87 -18.62 7.69
N ILE A 239 -2.17 -18.65 7.93
CA ILE A 239 -2.81 -17.99 9.06
C ILE A 239 -3.60 -19.00 9.86
N VAL A 240 -3.45 -18.94 11.17
CA VAL A 240 -4.26 -19.69 12.12
C VAL A 240 -4.87 -18.70 13.11
N LYS A 241 -6.17 -18.78 13.29
CA LYS A 241 -6.91 -17.99 14.29
C LYS A 241 -7.66 -18.91 15.23
N PHE A 242 -7.63 -18.56 16.50
CA PHE A 242 -8.45 -19.18 17.54
C PHE A 242 -9.13 -18.10 18.36
N SER A 243 -10.39 -18.30 18.74
CA SER A 243 -11.10 -17.38 19.60
C SER A 243 -11.82 -18.06 20.73
N ALA A 244 -11.87 -17.39 21.89
CA ALA A 244 -12.66 -17.77 23.04
C ALA A 244 -13.47 -16.56 23.53
N GLN A 245 -14.73 -16.77 23.93
CA GLN A 245 -15.63 -15.68 24.32
C GLN A 245 -16.62 -16.07 25.40
N THR A 246 -17.06 -15.10 26.19
CA THR A 246 -18.30 -15.21 26.93
C THR A 246 -19.48 -14.97 25.97
N ASN A 247 -20.63 -15.54 26.25
CA ASN A 247 -21.83 -15.35 25.42
C ASN A 247 -23.01 -14.94 26.32
N LYS A 248 -22.91 -13.74 26.90
CA LYS A 248 -23.98 -13.15 27.68
C LYS A 248 -24.82 -12.25 26.79
N GLU A 249 -26.14 -12.33 26.89
CA GLU A 249 -27.04 -11.48 26.12
C GLU A 249 -26.96 -10.02 26.57
N GLN A 250 -26.76 -9.78 27.87
CA GLN A 250 -26.59 -8.47 28.48
C GLN A 250 -25.40 -8.43 29.43
N GLY A 251 -24.87 -7.23 29.66
CA GLY A 251 -23.78 -6.97 30.59
C GLY A 251 -22.40 -7.10 29.96
N LEU A 252 -21.43 -7.45 30.79
CA LEU A 252 -20.02 -7.49 30.43
C LEU A 252 -19.69 -8.75 29.64
N ASN A 253 -19.20 -8.54 28.44
CA ASN A 253 -18.74 -9.61 27.53
C ASN A 253 -17.25 -9.49 27.24
N HIS A 254 -16.61 -10.65 27.18
CA HIS A 254 -15.19 -10.79 26.90
C HIS A 254 -14.99 -11.62 25.64
N LEU A 255 -13.99 -11.27 24.83
CA LEU A 255 -13.52 -12.09 23.75
C LEU A 255 -11.99 -11.98 23.64
N LEU A 256 -11.33 -13.12 23.53
CA LEU A 256 -9.93 -13.26 23.19
C LEU A 256 -9.83 -13.89 21.81
N GLU A 257 -9.08 -13.26 20.90
CA GLU A 257 -8.68 -13.87 19.63
C GLU A 257 -7.14 -13.95 19.57
N LEU A 258 -6.63 -15.11 19.26
CA LEU A 258 -5.22 -15.35 19.01
C LEU A 258 -5.04 -15.59 17.51
N LYS A 259 -4.10 -14.88 16.89
CA LYS A 259 -3.71 -15.02 15.49
C LYS A 259 -2.24 -15.37 15.40
N PHE A 260 -1.94 -16.43 14.69
CA PHE A 260 -0.59 -16.78 14.24
C PHE A 260 -0.52 -16.64 12.73
N GLY A 261 0.55 -16.01 12.22
CA GLY A 261 0.85 -15.88 10.81
C GLY A 261 2.28 -16.33 10.50
N PHE A 262 2.44 -17.05 9.39
CA PHE A 262 3.74 -17.42 8.84
C PHE A 262 3.72 -17.23 7.33
N ALA A 263 4.72 -16.49 6.81
CA ALA A 263 4.91 -16.35 5.37
C ALA A 263 6.38 -16.49 4.99
N ASN A 264 6.64 -17.09 3.84
CA ASN A 264 7.96 -17.12 3.24
C ASN A 264 7.89 -16.86 1.75
N GLU A 265 9.00 -16.39 1.20
CA GLU A 265 9.15 -16.14 -0.22
C GLU A 265 10.59 -16.44 -0.65
N THR A 266 10.72 -17.07 -1.81
CA THR A 266 11.96 -17.08 -2.59
C THR A 266 11.61 -16.55 -3.97
N SER A 267 12.36 -15.56 -4.44
CA SER A 267 12.12 -14.91 -5.73
C SER A 267 13.47 -14.70 -6.43
N ASP A 268 13.57 -15.18 -7.67
CA ASP A 268 14.71 -14.96 -8.54
C ASP A 268 14.57 -13.69 -9.37
N GLU A 269 13.60 -12.84 -9.01
CA GLU A 269 13.37 -11.52 -9.61
C GLU A 269 14.60 -10.63 -9.41
N THR A 270 15.10 -10.09 -10.53
CA THR A 270 16.28 -9.22 -10.51
C THR A 270 15.92 -7.78 -10.21
N TYR A 271 16.82 -7.09 -9.51
CA TYR A 271 16.79 -5.63 -9.38
C TYR A 271 17.33 -4.94 -10.63
N LEU A 272 18.08 -5.66 -11.45
CA LEU A 272 18.70 -5.20 -12.68
C LEU A 272 17.65 -5.03 -13.78
N GLY A 273 17.55 -3.83 -14.33
CA GLY A 273 16.75 -3.48 -15.49
C GLY A 273 17.58 -3.59 -16.79
N LEU A 274 17.09 -2.96 -17.83
CA LEU A 274 17.69 -2.97 -19.17
C LEU A 274 18.17 -1.58 -19.56
N THR A 275 19.07 -1.52 -20.56
CA THR A 275 19.40 -0.28 -21.28
C THR A 275 18.22 0.15 -22.16
N GLU A 276 18.22 1.39 -22.67
CA GLU A 276 17.18 1.89 -23.59
C GLU A 276 17.06 1.01 -24.86
N SER A 277 18.18 0.65 -25.47
CA SER A 277 18.22 -0.15 -26.71
C SER A 277 17.71 -1.57 -26.48
N ASP A 278 18.14 -2.22 -25.39
CA ASP A 278 17.69 -3.57 -25.07
C ASP A 278 16.22 -3.60 -24.66
N PHE A 279 15.75 -2.58 -23.92
CA PHE A 279 14.34 -2.49 -23.60
C PHE A 279 13.45 -2.30 -24.83
N ALA A 280 13.87 -1.50 -25.79
CA ALA A 280 13.13 -1.30 -27.04
C ALA A 280 13.01 -2.58 -27.88
N SER A 281 14.08 -3.37 -27.97
CA SER A 281 14.14 -4.60 -28.77
C SER A 281 13.54 -5.82 -28.03
N ARG A 282 13.91 -6.04 -26.78
CA ARG A 282 13.60 -7.23 -25.99
C ARG A 282 13.25 -6.91 -24.52
N PRO A 283 12.12 -6.26 -24.22
CA PRO A 283 11.78 -5.71 -22.90
C PRO A 283 11.68 -6.75 -21.77
N TYR A 284 11.60 -8.03 -22.10
CA TYR A 284 11.52 -9.14 -21.13
C TYR A 284 12.82 -9.96 -21.05
N PHE A 285 13.92 -9.37 -21.52
CA PHE A 285 15.25 -9.98 -21.41
C PHE A 285 15.86 -9.76 -20.03
N ARG A 286 16.86 -10.56 -19.66
CA ARG A 286 17.63 -10.45 -18.43
C ARG A 286 19.11 -10.70 -18.74
N TYR A 287 19.98 -9.81 -18.25
CA TYR A 287 21.43 -9.92 -18.45
C TYR A 287 22.03 -11.06 -17.64
N ALA A 288 23.11 -11.68 -18.18
CA ALA A 288 23.88 -12.74 -17.52
C ALA A 288 24.37 -12.36 -16.11
N GLY A 289 24.72 -11.08 -15.88
CA GLY A 289 25.11 -10.57 -14.57
C GLY A 289 24.05 -10.63 -13.47
N ALA A 290 22.79 -10.92 -13.84
CA ALA A 290 21.69 -11.07 -12.87
C ALA A 290 21.39 -12.52 -12.50
N GLN A 291 22.09 -13.53 -13.05
CA GLN A 291 21.75 -14.95 -12.86
C GLN A 291 21.81 -15.44 -11.42
N LYS A 292 22.46 -14.71 -10.51
CA LYS A 292 22.52 -15.03 -9.07
C LYS A 292 21.60 -14.15 -8.22
N ASP A 293 20.89 -13.19 -8.83
CA ASP A 293 19.98 -12.33 -8.09
C ASP A 293 18.83 -13.15 -7.50
N ASN A 294 18.66 -13.03 -6.19
CA ASN A 294 17.67 -13.79 -5.44
C ASN A 294 17.23 -13.03 -4.19
N LEU A 295 15.94 -13.07 -3.89
CA LEU A 295 15.40 -12.60 -2.63
C LEU A 295 14.80 -13.76 -1.84
N LYS A 296 15.23 -13.90 -0.59
CA LYS A 296 14.64 -14.82 0.39
C LYS A 296 14.05 -14.04 1.55
N THR A 297 12.81 -14.35 1.91
CA THR A 297 12.15 -13.75 3.07
C THR A 297 11.47 -14.79 3.95
N ARG A 298 11.34 -14.45 5.24
CA ARG A 298 10.53 -15.19 6.22
C ARG A 298 9.88 -14.20 7.18
N HIS A 299 8.58 -14.29 7.33
CA HIS A 299 7.79 -13.50 8.27
C HIS A 299 7.06 -14.40 9.25
N THR A 300 7.03 -14.01 10.52
CA THR A 300 6.23 -14.68 11.56
C THR A 300 5.52 -13.59 12.36
N GLN A 301 4.23 -13.79 12.59
CA GLN A 301 3.37 -12.85 13.31
C GLN A 301 2.60 -13.55 14.42
N TRP A 302 2.55 -12.90 15.59
CA TRP A 302 1.68 -13.25 16.71
C TRP A 302 0.87 -12.04 17.10
N VAL A 303 -0.45 -12.18 17.19
CA VAL A 303 -1.35 -11.12 17.66
C VAL A 303 -2.35 -11.74 18.63
N ALA A 304 -2.46 -11.15 19.82
CA ALA A 304 -3.53 -11.43 20.77
C ALA A 304 -4.44 -10.19 20.85
N THR A 305 -5.69 -10.35 20.49
CA THR A 305 -6.72 -9.31 20.58
C THR A 305 -7.67 -9.63 21.72
N TYR A 306 -7.74 -8.76 22.71
CA TYR A 306 -8.68 -8.87 23.81
C TYR A 306 -9.70 -7.77 23.74
N LEU A 307 -10.98 -8.14 23.68
CA LEU A 307 -12.13 -7.25 23.61
C LEU A 307 -12.95 -7.36 24.88
N ILE A 308 -13.22 -6.21 25.52
CA ILE A 308 -14.22 -6.03 26.57
C ILE A 308 -15.35 -5.20 25.97
N LYS A 309 -16.59 -5.68 26.08
CA LYS A 309 -17.78 -4.95 25.66
C LYS A 309 -18.77 -4.90 26.82
N LEU A 310 -19.11 -3.69 27.27
CA LEU A 310 -20.19 -3.44 28.22
C LEU A 310 -21.36 -2.85 27.44
N ASP A 311 -22.37 -3.66 27.22
CA ASP A 311 -23.55 -3.35 26.40
C ASP A 311 -23.19 -2.70 25.06
N ASN A 312 -23.92 -1.66 24.63
CA ASN A 312 -23.62 -0.90 23.42
C ASN A 312 -22.89 0.42 23.68
N LYS A 313 -22.56 0.72 24.95
CA LYS A 313 -21.98 2.01 25.35
C LYS A 313 -20.46 2.01 25.38
N LEU A 314 -19.87 0.97 25.96
CA LEU A 314 -18.42 0.91 26.18
C LEU A 314 -17.82 -0.34 25.50
N LYS A 315 -16.78 -0.11 24.73
CA LYS A 315 -15.97 -1.16 24.12
C LYS A 315 -14.50 -0.83 24.29
N ILE A 316 -13.72 -1.76 24.83
CA ILE A 316 -12.26 -1.64 24.95
C ILE A 316 -11.64 -2.78 24.17
N THR A 317 -10.72 -2.44 23.26
CA THR A 317 -9.97 -3.42 22.45
C THR A 317 -8.49 -3.23 22.69
N THR A 318 -7.82 -4.29 23.13
CA THR A 318 -6.37 -4.31 23.36
C THR A 318 -5.72 -5.35 22.45
N ASN A 319 -4.70 -4.94 21.74
CA ASN A 319 -3.87 -5.84 20.91
C ASN A 319 -2.46 -5.90 21.49
N LEU A 320 -1.97 -7.11 21.71
CA LEU A 320 -0.56 -7.42 21.98
C LEU A 320 -0.01 -8.10 20.73
N TYR A 321 1.13 -7.65 20.22
CA TYR A 321 1.66 -8.16 18.96
C TYR A 321 3.18 -8.29 18.96
N TYR A 322 3.66 -9.26 18.17
CA TYR A 322 5.06 -9.48 17.85
C TYR A 322 5.20 -9.94 16.41
N ASN A 323 6.07 -9.28 15.65
CA ASN A 323 6.44 -9.66 14.28
C ASN A 323 7.95 -9.86 14.21
N TYR A 324 8.35 -10.92 13.52
CA TYR A 324 9.71 -11.19 13.09
C TYR A 324 9.73 -11.20 11.57
N PHE A 325 10.69 -10.50 10.98
CA PHE A 325 10.90 -10.53 9.55
C PHE A 325 12.39 -10.67 9.23
N PHE A 326 12.70 -11.64 8.39
CA PHE A 326 14.01 -11.86 7.82
C PHE A 326 13.94 -11.61 6.32
N ARG A 327 14.95 -10.93 5.76
CA ARG A 327 15.19 -10.88 4.32
C ARG A 327 16.68 -10.93 4.00
N ASN A 328 16.99 -11.57 2.88
CA ASN A 328 18.26 -11.42 2.19
C ASN A 328 17.97 -11.18 0.72
N TRP A 329 18.19 -9.95 0.26
CA TRP A 329 18.18 -9.65 -1.16
C TRP A 329 19.62 -9.68 -1.67
N TYR A 330 19.96 -10.78 -2.30
CA TYR A 330 21.24 -11.02 -2.95
C TYR A 330 21.14 -10.47 -4.37
N LYS A 331 21.95 -9.47 -4.73
CA LYS A 331 21.81 -8.80 -6.03
C LYS A 331 23.10 -8.16 -6.48
N LEU A 332 23.28 -8.05 -7.80
CA LEU A 332 24.36 -7.31 -8.43
C LEU A 332 24.27 -5.82 -8.04
N ASN A 333 25.40 -5.26 -7.60
CA ASN A 333 25.50 -3.88 -7.13
C ASN A 333 26.56 -3.07 -7.89
N GLU A 334 27.72 -3.67 -8.14
CA GLU A 334 28.86 -3.05 -8.80
C GLU A 334 29.51 -4.03 -9.78
N VAL A 335 30.19 -3.50 -10.79
CA VAL A 335 30.99 -4.25 -11.74
C VAL A 335 32.40 -3.65 -11.82
N ARG A 336 33.41 -4.50 -12.04
CA ARG A 336 34.83 -4.14 -12.20
C ARG A 336 35.30 -4.59 -13.58
N ALA A 337 36.01 -3.71 -14.29
CA ALA A 337 36.68 -4.02 -15.55
C ALA A 337 38.21 -4.05 -15.44
N GLY A 338 38.80 -3.48 -14.36
CA GLY A 338 40.24 -3.45 -14.10
C GLY A 338 40.63 -4.12 -12.78
N ILE A 339 41.92 -4.05 -12.45
CA ILE A 339 42.50 -4.76 -11.29
C ILE A 339 42.26 -4.02 -9.97
N THR A 340 42.10 -2.70 -9.98
CA THR A 340 41.99 -1.86 -8.78
C THR A 340 40.55 -1.62 -8.37
N LYS A 341 40.33 -1.24 -7.08
CA LYS A 341 39.00 -0.83 -6.60
C LYS A 341 38.49 0.47 -7.26
N ALA A 342 39.40 1.31 -7.73
CA ALA A 342 39.05 2.54 -8.45
C ALA A 342 38.36 2.26 -9.81
N GLU A 343 38.52 1.07 -10.33
CA GLU A 343 37.94 0.60 -11.59
C GLU A 343 36.56 -0.07 -11.42
N ARG A 344 35.92 0.13 -10.25
CA ARG A 344 34.52 -0.29 -10.04
C ARG A 344 33.55 0.79 -10.50
N ARG A 345 32.45 0.33 -11.10
CA ARG A 345 31.31 1.18 -11.44
C ARG A 345 30.06 0.60 -10.79
N SER A 346 29.16 1.46 -10.35
CA SER A 346 27.84 1.04 -9.93
C SER A 346 27.05 0.56 -11.16
N ILE A 347 26.20 -0.43 -10.97
CA ILE A 347 25.46 -1.02 -12.09
C ILE A 347 24.45 -0.03 -12.70
N ASP A 348 23.91 0.90 -11.92
CA ASP A 348 23.06 1.98 -12.41
C ASP A 348 23.81 2.91 -13.37
N ALA A 349 25.06 3.28 -13.08
CA ALA A 349 25.88 4.10 -13.96
C ALA A 349 26.20 3.37 -15.29
N VAL A 350 26.49 2.07 -15.21
CA VAL A 350 26.78 1.25 -16.41
C VAL A 350 25.56 1.14 -17.32
N LEU A 351 24.35 0.97 -16.76
CA LEU A 351 23.13 0.84 -17.56
C LEU A 351 22.58 2.17 -18.06
N ALA A 352 22.88 3.28 -17.36
CA ALA A 352 22.50 4.62 -17.81
C ALA A 352 23.27 5.07 -19.04
N ASP A 353 24.56 4.69 -19.14
CA ASP A 353 25.45 5.02 -20.24
C ASP A 353 26.37 3.83 -20.60
N PRO A 354 25.81 2.83 -21.32
CA PRO A 354 26.54 1.63 -21.67
C PRO A 354 27.64 1.86 -22.73
N GLU A 355 27.57 2.95 -23.50
CA GLU A 355 28.57 3.28 -24.50
C GLU A 355 29.88 3.75 -23.85
N THR A 356 29.79 4.69 -22.91
CA THR A 356 30.96 5.15 -22.14
C THR A 356 31.49 4.08 -21.19
N ASN A 357 30.65 3.10 -20.78
CA ASN A 357 30.99 2.02 -19.87
C ASN A 357 31.02 0.66 -20.59
N GLU A 358 31.44 0.59 -21.84
CA GLU A 358 31.32 -0.59 -22.68
C GLU A 358 32.03 -1.83 -22.09
N ASP A 359 33.23 -1.70 -21.56
CA ASP A 359 33.98 -2.81 -20.96
C ASP A 359 33.21 -3.42 -19.78
N TYR A 360 32.63 -2.57 -18.94
CA TYR A 360 31.81 -2.99 -17.80
C TYR A 360 30.49 -3.63 -18.26
N PHE A 361 29.85 -3.04 -19.26
CA PHE A 361 28.59 -3.56 -19.81
C PHE A 361 28.79 -4.90 -20.50
N ASN A 362 29.88 -5.09 -21.23
CA ASN A 362 30.22 -6.36 -21.87
C ASN A 362 30.48 -7.49 -20.84
N ILE A 363 31.03 -7.18 -19.67
CA ILE A 363 31.13 -8.14 -18.55
C ILE A 363 29.74 -8.47 -18.01
N VAL A 364 28.88 -7.45 -17.75
CA VAL A 364 27.50 -7.66 -17.24
C VAL A 364 26.66 -8.49 -18.17
N THR A 365 26.82 -8.32 -19.49
CA THR A 365 26.12 -9.10 -20.53
C THR A 365 26.71 -10.47 -20.77
N GLY A 366 27.90 -10.78 -20.22
CA GLY A 366 28.61 -12.05 -20.44
C GLY A 366 29.33 -12.14 -21.77
N LYS A 367 29.46 -11.03 -22.52
CA LYS A 367 30.18 -10.98 -23.80
C LYS A 367 31.71 -11.03 -23.62
N THR A 368 32.20 -10.46 -22.47
CA THR A 368 33.60 -10.44 -22.13
C THR A 368 33.83 -11.30 -20.90
N ASN A 369 34.84 -12.21 -21.02
CA ASN A 369 35.27 -13.01 -19.89
C ASN A 369 36.17 -12.18 -18.96
N TYR A 370 35.98 -12.37 -17.65
CA TYR A 370 36.79 -11.75 -16.62
C TYR A 370 37.01 -12.71 -15.46
N ILE A 371 38.26 -13.08 -15.20
CA ILE A 371 38.65 -13.93 -14.08
C ILE A 371 39.06 -13.03 -12.91
N GLY A 372 38.34 -13.13 -11.82
CA GLY A 372 38.52 -12.28 -10.64
C GLY A 372 37.21 -11.76 -10.08
N GLU A 373 37.27 -10.70 -9.26
CA GLU A 373 36.08 -10.04 -8.70
C GLU A 373 35.42 -9.12 -9.74
N ALA A 374 34.90 -9.66 -10.83
CA ALA A 374 34.26 -8.88 -11.90
C ALA A 374 32.92 -8.29 -11.45
N LEU A 375 32.06 -9.09 -10.85
CA LEU A 375 30.72 -8.74 -10.46
C LEU A 375 30.57 -8.81 -8.93
N MET A 376 30.20 -7.68 -8.32
CA MET A 376 30.05 -7.57 -6.87
C MET A 376 28.59 -7.71 -6.49
N LEU A 377 28.24 -8.86 -5.89
CA LEU A 377 26.89 -9.16 -5.44
C LEU A 377 26.74 -8.85 -3.96
N ARG A 378 25.79 -7.99 -3.63
CA ARG A 378 25.50 -7.61 -2.25
C ARG A 378 24.46 -8.51 -1.63
N ALA A 379 24.83 -9.19 -0.53
CA ALA A 379 23.91 -9.85 0.37
C ALA A 379 23.28 -8.80 1.30
N ASN A 380 22.09 -8.30 0.95
CA ASN A 380 21.35 -7.35 1.78
C ASN A 380 20.63 -8.07 2.92
N HIS A 381 21.42 -8.76 3.75
CA HIS A 381 20.93 -9.51 4.91
C HIS A 381 20.42 -8.56 5.97
N ARG A 382 19.15 -8.75 6.37
CA ARG A 382 18.50 -7.94 7.41
C ARG A 382 17.54 -8.77 8.23
N ILE A 383 17.51 -8.49 9.54
CA ILE A 383 16.55 -9.04 10.49
C ILE A 383 15.80 -7.87 11.12
N TYR A 384 14.50 -8.05 11.25
CA TYR A 384 13.61 -7.04 11.84
C TYR A 384 12.80 -7.67 12.95
N HIS A 385 12.59 -6.91 14.01
CA HIS A 385 11.66 -7.23 15.07
C HIS A 385 10.73 -6.03 15.28
N SER A 386 9.45 -6.29 15.46
CA SER A 386 8.44 -5.28 15.76
C SER A 386 7.49 -5.85 16.80
N ARG A 387 7.27 -5.12 17.89
CA ARG A 387 6.43 -5.57 19.01
C ARG A 387 5.75 -4.38 19.68
N GLY A 388 4.62 -4.62 20.28
CA GLY A 388 3.92 -3.56 20.99
C GLY A 388 2.62 -3.98 21.62
N ILE A 389 2.07 -3.05 22.36
CA ILE A 389 0.73 -3.10 22.93
C ILE A 389 -0.02 -1.84 22.53
N GLN A 390 -1.24 -2.02 22.07
CA GLN A 390 -2.15 -0.90 21.80
C GLN A 390 -3.51 -1.19 22.38
N SER A 391 -4.13 -0.17 22.99
CA SER A 391 -5.46 -0.25 23.56
C SER A 391 -6.31 0.91 23.08
N LYS A 392 -7.56 0.62 22.71
CA LYS A 392 -8.55 1.60 22.26
C LYS A 392 -9.84 1.42 23.05
N GLY A 393 -10.28 2.48 23.72
CA GLY A 393 -11.58 2.59 24.35
C GLY A 393 -12.54 3.39 23.46
N GLU A 394 -13.73 2.88 23.22
CA GLU A 394 -14.81 3.55 22.49
C GLU A 394 -16.03 3.67 23.40
N TYR A 395 -16.47 4.90 23.63
CA TYR A 395 -17.66 5.21 24.44
C TYR A 395 -18.70 5.93 23.60
N ARG A 396 -19.96 5.47 23.70
CA ARG A 396 -21.09 6.01 22.95
C ARG A 396 -22.13 6.58 23.91
N THR A 397 -22.54 7.82 23.69
CA THR A 397 -23.53 8.50 24.50
C THR A 397 -24.31 9.53 23.68
N MET A 398 -25.35 10.10 24.32
CA MET A 398 -26.07 11.27 23.80
C MET A 398 -25.48 12.53 24.40
N LEU A 399 -25.19 13.54 23.59
CA LEU A 399 -24.70 14.85 24.03
C LEU A 399 -25.37 15.95 23.20
N GLY A 400 -26.03 16.90 23.86
CA GLY A 400 -26.70 18.04 23.22
C GLY A 400 -27.77 17.63 22.20
N GLY A 401 -28.46 16.49 22.45
CA GLY A 401 -29.45 15.91 21.52
C GLY A 401 -28.86 15.25 20.25
N GLY A 402 -27.56 15.03 20.20
CA GLY A 402 -26.86 14.28 19.17
C GLY A 402 -26.16 13.05 19.72
N TYR A 403 -25.75 12.15 18.83
CA TYR A 403 -24.95 10.96 19.16
C TYR A 403 -23.47 11.33 19.20
N LEU A 404 -22.82 11.10 20.32
CA LEU A 404 -21.36 11.21 20.49
C LEU A 404 -20.74 9.82 20.56
N THR A 405 -19.74 9.58 19.72
CA THR A 405 -18.78 8.49 19.88
C THR A 405 -17.44 9.11 20.24
N ALA A 406 -16.94 8.82 21.43
CA ALA A 406 -15.62 9.25 21.89
C ALA A 406 -14.67 8.05 21.88
N GLU A 407 -13.48 8.24 21.34
CA GLU A 407 -12.41 7.23 21.32
C GLU A 407 -11.17 7.78 22.01
N LEU A 408 -10.51 6.93 22.81
CA LEU A 408 -9.20 7.16 23.37
C LEU A 408 -8.33 5.97 23.03
N GLY A 409 -7.15 6.20 22.46
CA GLY A 409 -6.21 5.15 22.12
C GLY A 409 -4.82 5.45 22.65
N LEU A 410 -4.14 4.40 23.11
CA LEU A 410 -2.74 4.44 23.54
C LEU A 410 -1.99 3.29 22.88
N ARG A 411 -0.74 3.54 22.45
CA ARG A 411 0.15 2.53 21.90
C ARG A 411 1.59 2.75 22.36
N TYR A 412 2.20 1.67 22.83
CA TYR A 412 3.64 1.53 22.89
C TYR A 412 4.10 0.59 21.80
N HIS A 413 5.12 1.00 21.05
CA HIS A 413 5.70 0.23 19.96
C HIS A 413 7.22 0.27 20.06
N ALA A 414 7.85 -0.89 19.85
CA ALA A 414 9.30 -0.99 19.73
C ALA A 414 9.64 -1.81 18.49
N ASP A 415 10.54 -1.29 17.66
CA ASP A 415 11.04 -2.02 16.50
C ASP A 415 12.55 -1.90 16.32
N SER A 416 13.10 -2.78 15.48
CA SER A 416 14.53 -2.76 15.14
C SER A 416 14.79 -3.31 13.75
N GLU A 417 15.85 -2.78 13.12
CA GLU A 417 16.47 -3.31 11.92
C GLU A 417 17.92 -3.67 12.22
N ASP A 418 18.30 -4.92 12.05
CA ASP A 418 19.67 -5.39 12.05
C ASP A 418 20.17 -5.56 10.61
N ARG A 419 21.16 -4.76 10.20
CA ARG A 419 21.84 -4.83 8.90
C ARG A 419 23.21 -5.49 9.09
N PHE A 420 23.40 -6.66 8.46
CA PHE A 420 24.65 -7.41 8.51
C PHE A 420 25.01 -7.88 7.11
N GLN A 421 25.56 -6.96 6.30
CA GLN A 421 25.70 -7.10 4.86
C GLN A 421 27.15 -7.39 4.45
N GLN A 422 27.28 -8.12 3.33
CA GLN A 422 28.54 -8.43 2.67
C GLN A 422 28.42 -8.30 1.17
N ASP A 423 29.56 -8.16 0.50
CA ASP A 423 29.67 -8.19 -0.97
C ASP A 423 30.52 -9.37 -1.37
N ASP A 424 29.97 -10.30 -2.19
CA ASP A 424 30.66 -11.44 -2.78
C ASP A 424 31.13 -11.06 -4.19
N GLY A 425 32.37 -11.47 -4.55
CA GLY A 425 32.98 -11.25 -5.85
C GLY A 425 32.83 -12.46 -6.77
N TYR A 426 32.31 -12.25 -7.97
CA TYR A 426 32.12 -13.29 -8.99
C TYR A 426 32.96 -13.00 -10.24
N SER A 427 33.50 -14.07 -10.83
CA SER A 427 34.05 -14.07 -12.19
C SER A 427 32.93 -14.22 -13.21
N MET A 428 33.16 -13.75 -14.44
CA MET A 428 32.32 -13.98 -15.61
C MET A 428 33.10 -14.77 -16.65
N GLN A 429 32.65 -15.96 -17.00
CA GLN A 429 33.27 -16.80 -18.03
C GLN A 429 32.21 -17.45 -18.91
N ASP A 430 32.26 -17.23 -20.20
CA ASP A 430 31.31 -17.75 -21.20
C ASP A 430 29.84 -17.52 -20.81
N GLY A 431 29.54 -16.30 -20.36
CA GLY A 431 28.21 -15.89 -19.88
C GLY A 431 27.79 -16.50 -18.57
N ARG A 432 28.66 -17.21 -17.84
CA ARG A 432 28.34 -17.84 -16.53
C ARG A 432 29.13 -17.21 -15.40
N MET A 433 28.41 -16.99 -14.27
CA MET A 433 28.99 -16.46 -13.04
C MET A 433 29.45 -17.59 -12.13
N SER A 434 30.71 -17.51 -11.68
CA SER A 434 31.30 -18.39 -10.65
C SER A 434 31.83 -17.58 -9.49
N LEU A 435 31.61 -18.07 -8.25
CA LEU A 435 32.09 -17.38 -7.05
C LEU A 435 33.63 -17.38 -7.03
N PHE A 436 34.22 -16.19 -7.02
CA PHE A 436 35.67 -16.00 -6.94
C PHE A 436 36.14 -15.70 -5.51
N LEU A 437 35.43 -14.79 -4.82
CA LEU A 437 35.74 -14.39 -3.45
C LEU A 437 34.46 -14.25 -2.65
N ALA A 438 34.32 -15.05 -1.59
CA ALA A 438 33.23 -14.91 -0.63
C ALA A 438 33.50 -13.71 0.29
N GLY A 439 32.53 -12.82 0.44
CA GLY A 439 32.60 -11.70 1.34
C GLY A 439 32.49 -12.10 2.81
N LEU A 440 33.01 -11.28 3.68
CA LEU A 440 32.87 -11.48 5.13
C LEU A 440 31.57 -10.83 5.61
N PRO A 441 30.71 -11.56 6.38
CA PRO A 441 29.52 -10.98 6.97
C PRO A 441 29.83 -9.72 7.78
N GLY A 442 29.06 -8.64 7.55
CA GLY A 442 29.28 -7.35 8.19
C GLY A 442 30.31 -6.44 7.49
N SER A 443 31.02 -6.93 6.46
CA SER A 443 32.05 -6.14 5.75
C SER A 443 31.50 -4.96 4.91
N ASN A 444 30.25 -5.01 4.51
CA ASN A 444 29.59 -3.90 3.81
C ASN A 444 28.79 -3.00 4.76
N ALA A 445 27.89 -3.55 5.55
CA ALA A 445 27.14 -2.83 6.57
C ALA A 445 27.00 -3.70 7.84
N ASN A 446 27.24 -3.09 8.99
CA ASN A 446 27.23 -3.76 10.29
C ASN A 446 26.62 -2.80 11.33
N ARG A 447 25.27 -2.69 11.34
CA ARG A 447 24.56 -1.75 12.22
C ARG A 447 23.22 -2.29 12.69
N ILE A 448 22.79 -1.83 13.87
CA ILE A 448 21.47 -2.09 14.44
C ILE A 448 20.80 -0.73 14.67
N THR A 449 19.65 -0.53 14.06
CA THR A 449 18.79 0.63 14.31
C THR A 449 17.59 0.19 15.14
N THR A 450 17.29 0.91 16.22
CA THR A 450 16.16 0.65 17.10
C THR A 450 15.27 1.87 17.21
N ALA A 451 13.98 1.66 17.42
CA ALA A 451 13.02 2.68 17.74
C ALA A 451 12.15 2.28 18.92
N HIS A 452 11.84 3.25 19.78
CA HIS A 452 10.83 3.17 20.83
C HIS A 452 9.85 4.31 20.64
N ALA A 453 8.56 4.00 20.53
CA ALA A 453 7.54 5.00 20.23
C ALA A 453 6.35 4.88 21.17
N TRP A 454 5.99 5.99 21.80
CA TRP A 454 4.75 6.18 22.51
C TRP A 454 3.82 7.01 21.66
N SER A 455 2.58 6.58 21.54
CA SER A 455 1.56 7.40 20.89
C SER A 455 0.22 7.30 21.61
N GLY A 456 -0.48 8.41 21.66
CA GLY A 456 -1.82 8.49 22.18
C GLY A 456 -2.69 9.34 21.27
N TYR A 457 -3.98 9.04 21.20
CA TYR A 457 -4.93 9.88 20.51
C TYR A 457 -6.26 9.96 21.24
N TRP A 458 -6.94 11.07 21.03
CA TRP A 458 -8.34 11.27 21.34
C TRP A 458 -9.09 11.63 20.05
N LEU A 459 -10.29 11.09 19.88
CA LEU A 459 -11.18 11.38 18.77
C LEU A 459 -12.62 11.45 19.24
N GLY A 460 -13.31 12.55 18.94
CA GLY A 460 -14.75 12.72 19.14
C GLY A 460 -15.47 12.81 17.80
N LYS A 461 -16.51 11.98 17.59
CA LYS A 461 -17.44 12.07 16.46
C LYS A 461 -18.83 12.37 17.01
N TRP A 462 -19.34 13.55 16.69
CA TRP A 462 -20.68 13.99 17.08
C TRP A 462 -21.58 14.11 15.87
N SER A 463 -22.81 13.56 15.96
CA SER A 463 -23.77 13.57 14.86
C SER A 463 -25.15 14.00 15.38
N LYS A 464 -25.73 15.05 14.76
CA LYS A 464 -27.08 15.54 15.03
C LYS A 464 -27.77 15.97 13.75
N GLY A 465 -28.91 15.38 13.45
CA GLY A 465 -29.66 15.67 12.22
C GLY A 465 -28.81 15.49 10.97
N ILE A 466 -28.59 16.56 10.21
CA ILE A 466 -27.82 16.55 8.98
C ILE A 466 -26.30 16.72 9.18
N ILE A 467 -25.84 17.03 10.36
CA ILE A 467 -24.45 17.42 10.64
C ILE A 467 -23.73 16.27 11.35
N THR A 468 -22.52 15.95 10.91
CA THR A 468 -21.54 15.14 11.62
C THR A 468 -20.24 15.94 11.72
N LEU A 469 -19.72 16.09 12.93
CA LEU A 469 -18.44 16.72 13.23
C LEU A 469 -17.48 15.67 13.79
N THR A 470 -16.22 15.76 13.42
CA THR A 470 -15.14 14.95 14.00
C THR A 470 -14.02 15.88 14.41
N ALA A 471 -13.58 15.78 15.65
CA ALA A 471 -12.41 16.48 16.15
C ALA A 471 -11.52 15.49 16.89
N GLY A 472 -10.22 15.63 16.73
CA GLY A 472 -9.28 14.74 17.38
C GLY A 472 -7.87 15.30 17.42
N MET A 473 -7.05 14.64 18.21
CA MET A 473 -5.66 15.00 18.39
C MET A 473 -4.85 13.73 18.65
N ARG A 474 -3.68 13.64 18.04
CA ARG A 474 -2.72 12.58 18.26
C ARG A 474 -1.40 13.15 18.74
N TYR A 475 -0.76 12.44 19.64
CA TYR A 475 0.61 12.70 20.10
C TYR A 475 1.50 11.53 19.72
N GLU A 476 2.68 11.84 19.21
CA GLU A 476 3.76 10.88 18.93
C GLU A 476 5.03 11.33 19.65
N ASP A 477 5.70 10.38 20.29
CA ASP A 477 7.01 10.54 20.92
C ASP A 477 7.88 9.36 20.51
N VAL A 478 8.93 9.61 19.72
CA VAL A 478 9.71 8.59 19.02
C VAL A 478 11.18 8.78 19.33
N GLU A 479 11.78 7.79 19.98
CA GLU A 479 13.22 7.71 20.22
C GLU A 479 13.83 6.72 19.23
N LEU A 480 14.90 7.15 18.55
CA LEU A 480 15.62 6.38 17.55
C LEU A 480 17.10 6.29 17.94
N LEU A 481 17.70 5.12 17.73
CA LEU A 481 19.12 4.92 17.99
C LEU A 481 19.73 4.01 16.92
N ASN A 482 20.73 4.53 16.20
CA ASN A 482 21.55 3.72 15.30
C ASN A 482 22.88 3.37 15.99
N ARG A 483 23.18 2.08 16.10
CA ARG A 483 24.45 1.54 16.59
C ARG A 483 25.22 0.96 15.41
N ASN A 484 26.27 1.65 14.98
CA ASN A 484 27.12 1.21 13.89
C ASN A 484 28.44 0.63 14.46
N TYR A 485 28.63 -0.68 14.26
CA TYR A 485 29.83 -1.40 14.71
C TYR A 485 30.99 -1.29 13.71
N THR A 486 30.76 -0.63 12.56
CA THR A 486 31.71 -0.48 11.46
C THR A 486 32.19 -1.82 10.84
N LYS A 487 32.88 -1.72 9.71
CA LYS A 487 33.49 -2.89 9.05
C LYS A 487 34.67 -3.47 9.86
N ALA A 488 35.23 -2.70 10.79
CA ALA A 488 36.39 -3.11 11.60
C ALA A 488 36.02 -3.97 12.81
N ASP A 489 34.71 -4.04 13.17
CA ASP A 489 34.22 -4.90 14.26
C ASP A 489 33.14 -5.89 13.76
N PRO A 490 33.48 -6.83 12.87
CA PRO A 490 32.49 -7.75 12.28
C PRO A 490 31.88 -8.70 13.31
N ARG A 491 32.56 -8.91 14.46
CA ARG A 491 32.05 -9.74 15.55
C ARG A 491 31.21 -8.95 16.57
N ARG A 492 31.03 -7.65 16.36
CA ARG A 492 30.25 -6.76 17.25
C ARG A 492 30.72 -6.83 18.70
N THR A 493 32.03 -6.81 18.92
CA THR A 493 32.63 -6.80 20.27
C THR A 493 32.36 -5.50 21.02
N GLY A 494 31.96 -4.45 20.29
CA GLY A 494 31.74 -3.12 20.83
C GLY A 494 32.98 -2.27 20.98
N LYS A 495 34.17 -2.74 20.58
CA LYS A 495 35.43 -1.98 20.62
C LYS A 495 35.36 -0.72 19.75
N ILE A 496 34.65 -0.81 18.62
CA ILE A 496 34.41 0.33 17.72
C ILE A 496 32.89 0.39 17.47
N ARG A 497 32.21 1.26 18.22
CA ARG A 497 30.76 1.45 18.10
C ARG A 497 30.45 2.93 18.06
N ILE A 498 29.81 3.37 16.99
CA ILE A 498 29.30 4.74 16.82
C ILE A 498 27.80 4.71 17.08
N GLU A 499 27.34 5.49 18.04
CA GLU A 499 25.92 5.64 18.35
C GLU A 499 25.40 6.98 17.82
N THR A 500 24.30 6.91 17.09
CA THR A 500 23.64 8.11 16.53
C THR A 500 22.19 8.11 17.03
N PRO A 501 21.88 8.90 18.07
CA PRO A 501 20.51 9.06 18.54
C PRO A 501 19.76 10.08 17.69
N ASN A 502 18.44 9.94 17.62
CA ASN A 502 17.51 10.95 17.14
C ASN A 502 16.21 10.88 17.93
N HIS A 503 15.51 11.99 18.07
CA HIS A 503 14.27 12.06 18.81
C HIS A 503 13.29 12.99 18.11
N ALA A 504 12.02 12.56 18.00
CA ALA A 504 10.97 13.36 17.38
C ALA A 504 9.70 13.34 18.22
N ARG A 505 9.11 14.51 18.41
CA ARG A 505 7.81 14.71 19.05
C ARG A 505 6.88 15.45 18.13
N ALA A 506 5.61 15.05 18.10
CA ALA A 506 4.61 15.72 17.29
C ALA A 506 3.24 15.73 17.96
N LEU A 507 2.57 16.88 17.88
CA LEU A 507 1.16 17.04 18.20
C LEU A 507 0.40 17.27 16.91
N LEU A 508 -0.61 16.42 16.65
CA LEU A 508 -1.27 16.26 15.35
C LEU A 508 -2.78 16.46 15.52
N PRO A 509 -3.27 17.72 15.53
CA PRO A 509 -4.69 17.99 15.53
C PRO A 509 -5.34 17.67 14.21
N GLY A 510 -6.63 17.30 14.24
CA GLY A 510 -7.46 17.10 13.07
C GLY A 510 -8.91 17.47 13.35
N PHE A 511 -9.53 18.07 12.36
CA PHE A 511 -10.94 18.45 12.38
C PHE A 511 -11.59 18.12 11.04
N GLY A 512 -12.84 17.66 11.07
CA GLY A 512 -13.62 17.39 9.86
C GLY A 512 -15.11 17.53 10.09
N PHE A 513 -15.84 17.82 9.03
CA PHE A 513 -17.29 17.92 9.03
C PHE A 513 -17.89 17.15 7.86
N ASN A 514 -19.14 16.72 8.01
CA ASN A 514 -19.97 16.17 6.96
C ASN A 514 -21.41 16.70 7.16
N VAL A 515 -21.96 17.36 6.14
CA VAL A 515 -23.29 17.93 6.14
C VAL A 515 -24.13 17.27 5.06
N LYS A 516 -25.20 16.60 5.43
CA LYS A 516 -26.21 16.05 4.51
C LYS A 516 -27.12 17.17 4.03
N ALA A 517 -26.64 17.99 3.05
CA ALA A 517 -27.35 19.15 2.54
C ALA A 517 -28.71 18.78 1.91
N LEU A 518 -28.78 17.60 1.25
CA LEU A 518 -30.01 17.00 0.73
C LEU A 518 -30.00 15.48 1.04
N PRO A 519 -31.14 14.79 0.94
CA PRO A 519 -31.19 13.33 1.13
C PRO A 519 -30.22 12.55 0.23
N ILE A 520 -29.90 13.09 -0.96
CA ILE A 520 -29.00 12.49 -1.93
C ILE A 520 -27.61 13.12 -1.98
N LEU A 521 -27.39 14.28 -1.31
CA LEU A 521 -26.17 15.06 -1.40
C LEU A 521 -25.60 15.36 -0.01
N SER A 522 -24.34 14.99 0.20
CA SER A 522 -23.55 15.45 1.33
C SER A 522 -22.31 16.21 0.88
N VAL A 523 -21.92 17.20 1.69
CA VAL A 523 -20.68 17.97 1.53
C VAL A 523 -19.86 17.71 2.80
N PHE A 524 -18.57 17.44 2.61
CA PHE A 524 -17.66 17.18 3.71
C PHE A 524 -16.33 17.87 3.49
N GLY A 525 -15.58 18.01 4.55
CA GLY A 525 -14.22 18.55 4.46
C GLY A 525 -13.52 18.48 5.82
N GLY A 526 -12.25 18.82 5.80
CA GLY A 526 -11.47 18.84 7.03
C GLY A 526 -10.03 19.23 6.82
N VAL A 527 -9.36 19.41 7.94
CA VAL A 527 -7.94 19.75 8.02
C VAL A 527 -7.28 18.88 9.08
N HIS A 528 -6.03 18.46 8.82
CA HIS A 528 -5.22 17.78 9.82
C HIS A 528 -3.74 18.06 9.62
N LYS A 529 -2.99 17.97 10.72
CA LYS A 529 -1.53 17.99 10.68
C LYS A 529 -0.99 16.59 10.41
N GLY A 530 -0.15 16.46 9.36
CA GLY A 530 0.53 15.24 9.00
C GLY A 530 1.93 15.16 9.61
N PHE A 531 2.38 13.90 9.81
CA PHE A 531 3.68 13.56 10.39
C PHE A 531 4.20 12.26 9.78
N ALA A 532 5.53 12.16 9.60
CA ALA A 532 6.23 10.90 9.47
C ALA A 532 7.55 10.97 10.27
N PRO A 533 7.94 9.89 10.99
CA PRO A 533 9.15 9.89 11.80
C PRO A 533 10.40 10.08 10.92
N PRO A 534 11.48 10.71 11.46
CA PRO A 534 12.77 10.77 10.80
C PRO A 534 13.48 9.42 10.90
N SER A 535 14.62 9.26 10.21
CA SER A 535 15.54 8.15 10.48
C SER A 535 16.44 8.45 11.71
N ALA A 536 17.19 7.45 12.16
CA ALA A 536 18.20 7.59 13.21
C ALA A 536 19.49 8.25 12.65
N SER A 537 19.35 9.41 12.04
CA SER A 537 20.44 10.26 11.53
C SER A 537 20.46 11.56 12.30
N LEU A 538 21.66 12.06 12.63
CA LEU A 538 21.82 13.36 13.32
C LEU A 538 21.17 14.47 12.49
N TYR A 539 20.45 15.36 13.17
CA TYR A 539 19.80 16.56 12.60
C TYR A 539 18.70 16.30 11.57
N GLN A 540 18.34 15.03 11.29
CA GLN A 540 17.22 14.78 10.41
C GLN A 540 15.90 15.10 11.13
N LYS A 541 15.12 16.01 10.54
CA LYS A 541 13.81 16.44 11.05
C LYS A 541 12.72 15.50 10.54
N ALA A 542 11.70 15.33 11.37
CA ALA A 542 10.48 14.62 10.98
C ALA A 542 9.78 15.31 9.80
N GLU A 543 9.13 14.53 8.95
CA GLU A 543 8.24 15.07 7.93
C GLU A 543 7.01 15.70 8.59
N SER A 544 6.59 16.87 8.09
CA SER A 544 5.43 17.59 8.60
C SER A 544 4.66 18.25 7.47
N SER A 545 3.32 18.15 7.53
CA SER A 545 2.43 18.80 6.57
C SER A 545 1.16 19.32 7.23
N VAL A 546 0.48 20.25 6.54
CA VAL A 546 -0.92 20.61 6.79
C VAL A 546 -1.72 20.16 5.58
N ASN A 547 -2.68 19.28 5.82
CA ASN A 547 -3.49 18.65 4.80
C ASN A 547 -4.92 19.14 4.90
N VAL A 548 -5.47 19.64 3.80
CA VAL A 548 -6.84 20.17 3.69
C VAL A 548 -7.58 19.42 2.60
N GLU A 549 -8.83 19.12 2.84
CA GLU A 549 -9.70 18.52 1.82
C GLU A 549 -11.12 19.07 1.91
N VAL A 550 -11.77 19.14 0.76
CA VAL A 550 -13.21 19.38 0.63
C VAL A 550 -13.77 18.47 -0.44
N GLY A 551 -14.95 17.94 -0.21
CA GLY A 551 -15.58 17.01 -1.14
C GLY A 551 -17.08 17.02 -1.07
N MET A 552 -17.69 16.43 -2.10
CA MET A 552 -19.13 16.18 -2.16
C MET A 552 -19.41 14.71 -2.50
N ARG A 553 -20.50 14.19 -1.98
CA ARG A 553 -21.02 12.85 -2.26
C ARG A 553 -22.47 12.93 -2.69
N LEU A 554 -22.74 12.50 -3.92
CA LEU A 554 -24.09 12.35 -4.44
C LEU A 554 -24.42 10.84 -4.45
N THR A 555 -25.56 10.47 -3.88
CA THR A 555 -26.01 9.09 -3.82
C THR A 555 -27.48 9.00 -4.16
N THR A 556 -27.78 8.33 -5.26
CA THR A 556 -29.14 7.96 -5.68
C THR A 556 -29.25 6.44 -5.73
N ASN A 557 -30.42 5.92 -6.06
CA ASN A 557 -30.63 4.47 -6.24
C ASN A 557 -29.82 3.88 -7.41
N LYS A 558 -29.46 4.69 -8.42
CA LYS A 558 -28.75 4.25 -9.63
C LYS A 558 -27.31 4.79 -9.73
N MET A 559 -27.01 5.90 -9.07
CA MET A 559 -25.77 6.62 -9.28
C MET A 559 -25.13 7.00 -7.94
N LYS A 560 -23.81 6.88 -7.86
CA LYS A 560 -23.00 7.37 -6.77
C LYS A 560 -21.83 8.14 -7.38
N LEU A 561 -21.68 9.40 -6.96
CA LEU A 561 -20.59 10.27 -7.35
C LEU A 561 -19.90 10.79 -6.10
N GLU A 562 -18.58 10.75 -6.08
CA GLU A 562 -17.75 11.43 -5.09
C GLU A 562 -16.71 12.27 -5.82
N VAL A 563 -16.59 13.53 -5.43
CA VAL A 563 -15.57 14.47 -5.94
C VAL A 563 -14.89 15.10 -4.75
N ILE A 564 -13.54 15.07 -4.73
CA ILE A 564 -12.73 15.57 -3.62
C ILE A 564 -11.60 16.43 -4.20
N ALA A 565 -11.48 17.66 -3.73
CA ALA A 565 -10.29 18.48 -3.91
C ALA A 565 -9.44 18.41 -2.64
N PHE A 566 -8.12 18.31 -2.80
CA PHE A 566 -7.19 18.26 -1.66
C PHE A 566 -5.95 19.13 -1.89
N ASN A 567 -5.36 19.58 -0.78
CA ASN A 567 -4.09 20.29 -0.75
C ASN A 567 -3.28 19.82 0.46
N ASN A 568 -2.08 19.30 0.20
CA ASN A 568 -1.11 18.90 1.20
C ASN A 568 0.10 19.83 1.11
N ASN A 569 0.32 20.62 2.14
CA ASN A 569 1.40 21.60 2.21
C ASN A 569 2.47 21.12 3.20
N TYR A 570 3.62 20.71 2.69
CA TYR A 570 4.73 20.18 3.47
C TYR A 570 5.65 21.32 3.92
N SER A 571 5.87 21.42 5.21
CA SER A 571 6.91 22.31 5.79
C SER A 571 8.29 21.64 5.78
N ASN A 572 8.32 20.33 5.89
CA ASN A 572 9.49 19.48 5.67
C ASN A 572 9.04 18.14 5.08
N MET A 573 9.59 17.80 3.93
CA MET A 573 9.37 16.53 3.25
C MET A 573 10.65 15.69 3.32
N LEU A 574 10.51 14.37 3.38
CA LEU A 574 11.64 13.44 3.37
C LEU A 574 11.72 12.70 2.03
N GLY A 575 12.87 12.77 1.38
CA GLY A 575 13.23 11.99 0.19
C GLY A 575 14.04 10.74 0.52
N SER A 576 14.29 9.87 -0.47
CA SER A 576 15.29 8.79 -0.40
C SER A 576 15.91 8.51 -1.77
N ASP A 577 16.94 7.69 -1.75
CA ASP A 577 17.75 7.35 -2.92
C ASP A 577 17.21 6.18 -3.77
N LEU A 578 16.12 5.50 -3.36
CA LEU A 578 15.72 4.22 -4.01
C LEU A 578 15.31 4.40 -5.48
N ALA A 579 14.53 5.42 -5.78
CA ALA A 579 14.00 5.66 -7.13
C ALA A 579 14.77 6.78 -7.87
N ALA A 580 15.88 7.23 -7.32
CA ALA A 580 16.65 8.32 -7.89
C ALA A 580 17.68 7.83 -8.90
N GLN A 581 17.98 8.66 -9.90
CA GLN A 581 19.11 8.46 -10.78
C GLN A 581 20.41 8.57 -9.97
N GLY A 582 21.32 7.58 -10.08
CA GLY A 582 22.52 7.52 -9.26
C GLY A 582 22.28 7.07 -7.80
N GLY A 583 21.04 6.75 -7.45
CA GLY A 583 20.71 6.19 -6.14
C GLY A 583 21.18 4.74 -6.02
N GLN A 584 21.75 4.39 -4.88
CA GLN A 584 22.25 3.03 -4.62
C GLN A 584 21.18 2.11 -4.04
N GLY A 585 19.91 2.56 -3.93
CA GLY A 585 18.82 1.81 -3.35
C GLY A 585 19.03 1.48 -1.88
N THR A 586 19.74 2.33 -1.15
CA THR A 586 20.04 2.16 0.28
C THR A 586 18.84 2.45 1.15
N LEU A 587 17.86 3.22 0.65
CA LEU A 587 16.74 3.81 1.37
C LEU A 587 17.16 4.80 2.45
N GLU A 588 18.34 5.40 2.31
CA GLU A 588 18.74 6.49 3.18
C GLU A 588 17.87 7.71 2.91
N GLN A 589 17.35 8.28 3.99
CA GLN A 589 16.45 9.43 3.93
C GLN A 589 17.22 10.74 4.04
N PHE A 590 16.75 11.77 3.36
CA PHE A 590 17.25 13.13 3.46
C PHE A 590 16.12 14.16 3.50
N ASN A 591 16.37 15.33 4.06
CA ASN A 591 15.38 16.41 4.09
C ASN A 591 15.34 17.09 2.72
N VAL A 592 14.18 17.06 2.07
CA VAL A 592 13.88 17.74 0.80
C VAL A 592 13.46 19.19 1.03
N GLY A 593 12.85 19.48 2.17
CA GLY A 593 12.34 20.79 2.50
C GLY A 593 10.85 20.96 2.23
N LYS A 594 10.47 22.14 1.69
CA LYS A 594 9.06 22.48 1.47
C LYS A 594 8.55 21.95 0.14
N ALA A 595 7.35 21.38 0.15
CA ALA A 595 6.66 20.93 -1.06
C ALA A 595 5.16 21.16 -0.95
N MET A 596 4.47 21.23 -2.07
CA MET A 596 3.01 21.30 -2.15
C MET A 596 2.50 20.22 -3.09
N VAL A 597 1.48 19.51 -2.66
CA VAL A 597 0.74 18.55 -3.49
C VAL A 597 -0.74 18.88 -3.43
N ASN A 598 -1.33 19.14 -4.59
CA ASN A 598 -2.76 19.37 -4.70
C ASN A 598 -3.37 18.51 -5.80
N GLY A 599 -4.66 18.29 -5.73
CA GLY A 599 -5.31 17.47 -6.75
C GLY A 599 -6.81 17.34 -6.61
N LEU A 600 -7.34 16.57 -7.55
CA LEU A 600 -8.76 16.25 -7.66
C LEU A 600 -8.92 14.72 -7.74
N GLU A 601 -9.81 14.19 -6.91
CA GLU A 601 -10.21 12.78 -6.91
C GLU A 601 -11.68 12.69 -7.33
N LEU A 602 -11.99 11.82 -8.29
CA LEU A 602 -13.35 11.56 -8.74
C LEU A 602 -13.62 10.05 -8.70
N MET A 603 -14.77 9.69 -8.16
CA MET A 603 -15.32 8.35 -8.24
C MET A 603 -16.77 8.41 -8.69
N PHE A 604 -17.10 7.64 -9.71
CA PHE A 604 -18.44 7.52 -10.25
C PHE A 604 -18.83 6.06 -10.36
N GLN A 605 -20.00 5.70 -9.84
CA GLN A 605 -20.60 4.38 -9.97
C GLN A 605 -22.01 4.54 -10.53
N TYR A 606 -22.37 3.73 -11.53
CA TYR A 606 -23.66 3.80 -12.17
C TYR A 606 -24.25 2.41 -12.43
N LEU A 607 -25.52 2.25 -12.08
CA LEU A 607 -26.32 1.06 -12.30
C LEU A 607 -27.45 1.42 -13.29
N PRO A 608 -27.22 1.30 -14.61
CA PRO A 608 -28.19 1.75 -15.62
C PRO A 608 -29.47 0.95 -15.59
N LEU A 609 -29.39 -0.35 -15.30
CA LEU A 609 -30.52 -1.25 -15.38
C LEU A 609 -31.33 -1.27 -14.08
N PRO A 610 -32.67 -1.37 -14.16
CA PRO A 610 -33.52 -1.58 -13.01
C PRO A 610 -33.20 -2.89 -12.30
N LYS A 611 -33.39 -2.94 -10.97
CA LYS A 611 -33.06 -4.11 -10.13
C LYS A 611 -33.79 -5.40 -10.51
N HIS A 612 -34.94 -5.32 -11.20
CA HIS A 612 -35.74 -6.48 -11.62
C HIS A 612 -35.20 -7.17 -12.89
N PHE A 613 -34.24 -6.58 -13.59
CA PHE A 613 -33.61 -7.23 -14.74
C PHE A 613 -32.81 -8.47 -14.30
N ALA A 614 -32.82 -9.50 -15.14
CA ALA A 614 -32.11 -10.77 -14.87
C ALA A 614 -30.58 -10.56 -14.72
N PHE A 615 -30.05 -9.50 -15.32
CA PHE A 615 -28.64 -9.12 -15.21
C PHE A 615 -28.50 -7.65 -14.81
N GLN A 616 -27.38 -7.31 -14.19
CA GLN A 616 -26.99 -5.95 -13.85
C GLN A 616 -25.75 -5.56 -14.64
N LEU A 617 -25.60 -4.26 -14.90
CA LEU A 617 -24.47 -3.70 -15.64
C LEU A 617 -23.82 -2.57 -14.82
N PRO A 618 -23.15 -2.87 -13.68
CA PRO A 618 -22.47 -1.85 -12.91
C PRO A 618 -21.28 -1.28 -13.69
N ILE A 619 -21.23 0.05 -13.76
CA ILE A 619 -20.13 0.83 -14.34
C ILE A 619 -19.47 1.57 -13.20
N GLN A 620 -18.14 1.51 -13.12
CA GLN A 620 -17.33 2.25 -12.16
C GLN A 620 -16.22 3.00 -12.89
N LEU A 621 -16.10 4.28 -12.60
CA LEU A 621 -15.04 5.14 -13.11
C LEU A 621 -14.33 5.78 -11.93
N SER A 622 -13.00 5.85 -11.98
CA SER A 622 -12.21 6.64 -11.05
C SER A 622 -11.18 7.47 -11.80
N TYR A 623 -10.97 8.69 -11.35
CA TYR A 623 -9.98 9.59 -11.90
C TYR A 623 -9.24 10.33 -10.80
N THR A 624 -7.96 10.50 -10.98
CA THR A 624 -7.10 11.28 -10.09
C THR A 624 -6.27 12.25 -10.92
N TYR A 625 -6.32 13.52 -10.56
CA TYR A 625 -5.37 14.54 -10.97
C TYR A 625 -4.49 14.87 -9.77
N THR A 626 -3.17 14.83 -9.94
CA THR A 626 -2.19 15.19 -8.90
C THR A 626 -1.17 16.15 -9.47
N ASN A 627 -1.06 17.30 -8.87
CA ASN A 627 -0.04 18.31 -9.19
C ASN A 627 0.89 18.46 -8.00
N THR A 628 2.19 18.37 -8.25
CA THR A 628 3.23 18.45 -7.23
C THR A 628 4.18 19.59 -7.53
N GLN A 629 4.71 20.26 -6.50
CA GLN A 629 5.61 21.38 -6.68
C GLN A 629 6.58 21.47 -5.49
N MET A 630 7.88 21.50 -5.74
CA MET A 630 8.90 21.90 -4.79
C MET A 630 8.78 23.39 -4.47
N LYS A 631 8.93 23.75 -3.21
CA LYS A 631 8.78 25.13 -2.71
C LYS A 631 10.09 25.76 -2.20
N ASN A 632 11.20 25.13 -2.46
CA ASN A 632 12.55 25.63 -2.20
C ASN A 632 13.54 24.95 -3.14
N ASP A 633 14.69 25.62 -3.35
CA ASP A 633 15.83 25.02 -4.00
C ASP A 633 16.62 24.17 -2.99
N PHE A 634 17.19 23.06 -3.46
CA PHE A 634 18.12 22.27 -2.67
C PHE A 634 18.96 21.37 -3.59
N GLU A 635 20.04 20.84 -3.04
CA GLU A 635 20.91 19.88 -3.70
C GLU A 635 20.96 18.57 -2.90
N SER A 636 20.93 17.44 -3.60
CA SER A 636 21.14 16.14 -2.98
C SER A 636 21.91 15.23 -3.93
N SER A 637 22.69 14.30 -3.37
CA SER A 637 23.41 13.28 -4.15
C SER A 637 22.47 12.36 -4.94
N ALA A 638 21.22 12.23 -4.51
CA ALA A 638 20.23 11.34 -5.13
C ALA A 638 19.38 12.02 -6.20
N TRP A 639 18.99 13.29 -5.99
CA TRP A 639 18.10 14.02 -6.90
C TRP A 639 18.80 15.13 -7.69
N GLY A 640 20.11 15.36 -7.45
CA GLY A 640 20.85 16.45 -8.06
C GLY A 640 20.41 17.84 -7.57
N HIS A 641 20.49 18.83 -8.45
CA HIS A 641 19.97 20.16 -8.20
C HIS A 641 18.46 20.19 -8.43
N VAL A 642 17.71 20.56 -7.40
CA VAL A 642 16.25 20.71 -7.44
C VAL A 642 15.90 22.17 -7.27
N HIS A 643 15.07 22.70 -8.16
CA HIS A 643 14.66 24.10 -8.18
C HIS A 643 13.22 24.30 -7.68
N TYR A 644 12.96 25.49 -7.17
CA TYR A 644 11.58 25.91 -6.88
C TYR A 644 10.69 25.72 -8.11
N GLY A 645 9.56 25.04 -7.93
CA GLY A 645 8.62 24.75 -9.01
C GLY A 645 8.76 23.35 -9.62
N ASP A 646 9.85 22.63 -9.35
CA ASP A 646 10.05 21.26 -9.85
C ASP A 646 8.97 20.31 -9.35
N GLU A 647 8.52 19.42 -10.24
CA GLU A 647 7.61 18.34 -9.90
C GLU A 647 8.34 17.21 -9.15
N ILE A 648 7.62 16.57 -8.21
CA ILE A 648 8.13 15.40 -7.47
C ILE A 648 8.13 14.20 -8.41
N PRO A 649 9.23 13.44 -8.50
CA PRO A 649 9.31 12.27 -9.38
C PRO A 649 8.40 11.11 -8.93
N TYR A 650 8.11 10.19 -9.85
CA TYR A 650 7.30 8.97 -9.66
C TYR A 650 5.85 9.20 -9.21
N ILE A 651 5.26 10.33 -9.62
CA ILE A 651 3.86 10.64 -9.40
C ILE A 651 3.18 10.90 -10.75
N TYR A 652 2.15 10.10 -11.07
CA TYR A 652 1.32 10.33 -12.26
C TYR A 652 0.48 11.60 -12.09
N LYS A 653 0.56 12.49 -13.06
CA LYS A 653 -0.29 13.69 -13.10
C LYS A 653 -1.76 13.33 -13.36
N HIS A 654 -2.00 12.34 -14.20
CA HIS A 654 -3.33 11.85 -14.57
C HIS A 654 -3.37 10.33 -14.44
N ALA A 655 -4.32 9.81 -13.68
CA ALA A 655 -4.62 8.38 -13.60
C ALA A 655 -6.13 8.17 -13.73
N PHE A 656 -6.53 7.23 -14.59
CA PHE A 656 -7.94 6.91 -14.84
C PHE A 656 -8.15 5.40 -14.82
N ASN A 657 -9.24 4.95 -14.19
CA ASN A 657 -9.67 3.56 -14.19
C ASN A 657 -11.15 3.48 -14.54
N ALA A 658 -11.48 2.61 -15.48
CA ALA A 658 -12.85 2.29 -15.87
C ALA A 658 -13.10 0.79 -15.72
N GLN A 659 -14.22 0.42 -15.12
CA GLN A 659 -14.65 -0.96 -14.99
C GLN A 659 -16.12 -1.08 -15.39
N ILE A 660 -16.43 -2.07 -16.20
CA ILE A 660 -17.77 -2.46 -16.58
C ILE A 660 -17.96 -3.94 -16.23
N SER A 661 -19.02 -4.28 -15.55
CA SER A 661 -19.35 -5.66 -15.20
C SER A 661 -20.71 -6.04 -15.78
N LEU A 662 -20.83 -7.27 -16.23
CA LEU A 662 -22.12 -7.92 -16.50
C LEU A 662 -22.34 -8.95 -15.39
N GLU A 663 -23.32 -8.74 -14.53
CA GLU A 663 -23.58 -9.57 -13.35
C GLU A 663 -24.93 -10.28 -13.51
N HIS A 664 -24.88 -11.61 -13.58
CA HIS A 664 -26.03 -12.50 -13.60
C HIS A 664 -25.85 -13.63 -12.57
N LYS A 665 -26.89 -14.25 -12.11
CA LYS A 665 -26.84 -15.33 -11.09
C LYS A 665 -25.89 -16.47 -11.46
N ARG A 666 -25.70 -16.75 -12.75
CA ARG A 666 -24.84 -17.85 -13.25
C ARG A 666 -23.55 -17.38 -13.89
N VAL A 667 -23.48 -16.14 -14.34
CA VAL A 667 -22.33 -15.63 -15.11
C VAL A 667 -22.01 -14.22 -14.65
N GLU A 668 -20.74 -13.96 -14.39
CA GLU A 668 -20.20 -12.64 -14.13
C GLU A 668 -19.05 -12.39 -15.11
N ALA A 669 -19.14 -11.34 -15.91
CA ALA A 669 -18.08 -10.89 -16.79
C ALA A 669 -17.65 -9.48 -16.39
N ASN A 670 -16.35 -9.24 -16.29
CA ASN A 670 -15.80 -7.93 -15.94
C ASN A 670 -14.78 -7.51 -16.98
N PHE A 671 -14.80 -6.25 -17.36
CA PHE A 671 -13.81 -5.61 -18.21
C PHE A 671 -13.29 -4.37 -17.51
N GLY A 672 -11.96 -4.20 -17.49
CA GLY A 672 -11.27 -3.08 -16.87
C GLY A 672 -10.27 -2.43 -17.82
N ALA A 673 -10.25 -1.11 -17.85
CA ALA A 673 -9.27 -0.30 -18.56
C ALA A 673 -8.60 0.66 -17.59
N ARG A 674 -7.26 0.71 -17.60
CA ARG A 674 -6.45 1.57 -16.74
C ARG A 674 -5.53 2.42 -17.59
N PHE A 675 -5.66 3.72 -17.46
CA PHE A 675 -4.78 4.71 -18.06
C PHE A 675 -3.92 5.36 -16.98
N ASN A 676 -2.61 5.38 -17.21
CA ASN A 676 -1.67 6.21 -16.48
C ASN A 676 -1.04 7.18 -17.47
N GLY A 677 -1.01 8.48 -17.12
CA GLY A 677 -0.34 9.50 -17.92
C GLY A 677 1.17 9.39 -17.89
N ASP A 678 1.86 10.29 -18.58
CA ASP A 678 3.32 10.39 -18.47
C ASP A 678 3.74 10.65 -17.03
N MET A 679 4.86 10.05 -16.62
CA MET A 679 5.40 10.20 -15.28
C MET A 679 6.88 10.55 -15.34
N ARG A 680 7.26 11.61 -14.63
CA ARG A 680 8.65 12.07 -14.48
C ARG A 680 9.40 11.17 -13.52
N THR A 681 10.66 10.85 -13.82
CA THR A 681 11.52 10.02 -12.95
C THR A 681 12.63 10.81 -12.26
N THR A 682 12.82 12.07 -12.65
CA THR A 682 13.75 13.05 -12.06
C THR A 682 13.00 14.34 -11.74
N PRO A 683 13.41 15.14 -10.75
CA PRO A 683 12.81 16.46 -10.54
C PRO A 683 12.94 17.35 -11.78
N GLY A 684 11.97 18.24 -12.03
CA GLY A 684 12.03 19.15 -13.16
C GLY A 684 10.67 19.75 -13.50
N GLN A 685 10.62 20.63 -14.50
CA GLN A 685 9.44 21.39 -14.92
C GLN A 685 9.16 21.17 -16.42
N GLY A 686 7.93 21.46 -16.83
CA GLY A 686 7.53 21.47 -18.24
C GLY A 686 7.55 20.08 -18.90
N LYS A 687 7.97 20.04 -20.18
CA LYS A 687 8.02 18.81 -20.97
C LYS A 687 9.07 17.85 -20.41
N ILE A 688 8.68 16.60 -20.21
CA ILE A 688 9.57 15.55 -19.69
C ILE A 688 10.47 15.08 -20.83
N ALA A 689 11.79 15.03 -20.60
CA ALA A 689 12.74 14.45 -21.54
C ALA A 689 12.49 12.94 -21.71
N GLU A 690 12.73 12.39 -22.91
CA GLU A 690 12.41 10.98 -23.20
C GLU A 690 13.14 10.00 -22.27
N ARG A 691 14.40 10.26 -21.92
CA ARG A 691 15.20 9.43 -21.00
C ARG A 691 14.83 9.59 -19.53
N GLU A 692 13.96 10.55 -19.20
CA GLU A 692 13.47 10.82 -17.83
C GLU A 692 11.99 10.50 -17.66
N LYS A 693 11.35 9.94 -18.69
CA LYS A 693 9.92 9.73 -18.76
C LYS A 693 9.56 8.26 -18.69
N ILE A 694 8.54 7.95 -17.90
CA ILE A 694 7.75 6.74 -18.09
C ILE A 694 6.55 7.12 -18.94
N PRO A 695 6.44 6.60 -20.19
CA PRO A 695 5.40 7.01 -21.13
C PRO A 695 4.01 6.60 -20.68
N ALA A 696 3.02 7.40 -21.06
CA ALA A 696 1.61 7.09 -20.85
C ALA A 696 1.22 5.74 -21.48
N HIS A 697 0.37 5.00 -20.77
CA HIS A 697 -0.08 3.69 -21.24
C HIS A 697 -1.49 3.36 -20.77
N VAL A 698 -2.15 2.52 -21.56
CA VAL A 698 -3.45 1.89 -21.24
C VAL A 698 -3.24 0.39 -21.09
N ILE A 699 -3.77 -0.20 -20.02
CA ILE A 699 -3.77 -1.64 -19.77
C ILE A 699 -5.21 -2.12 -19.66
N LEU A 700 -5.54 -3.19 -20.40
CA LEU A 700 -6.85 -3.80 -20.46
C LEU A 700 -6.82 -5.17 -19.77
N ASP A 701 -7.73 -5.37 -18.82
CA ASP A 701 -7.88 -6.63 -18.11
C ASP A 701 -9.35 -7.11 -18.22
N ALA A 702 -9.59 -8.42 -18.18
CA ALA A 702 -10.94 -8.97 -18.15
C ALA A 702 -11.04 -10.22 -17.27
N SER A 703 -12.23 -10.53 -16.83
CA SER A 703 -12.53 -11.80 -16.16
C SER A 703 -13.90 -12.31 -16.53
N LEU A 704 -14.03 -13.63 -16.57
CA LEU A 704 -15.29 -14.34 -16.75
C LEU A 704 -15.42 -15.37 -15.63
N LYS A 705 -16.56 -15.42 -14.97
CA LYS A 705 -16.90 -16.43 -13.96
C LYS A 705 -18.23 -17.10 -14.32
N VAL A 706 -18.24 -18.42 -14.21
CA VAL A 706 -19.45 -19.25 -14.39
C VAL A 706 -19.73 -19.95 -13.06
N HIS A 707 -20.84 -19.59 -12.43
CA HIS A 707 -21.36 -20.23 -11.23
C HIS A 707 -22.14 -21.49 -11.65
N VAL A 708 -21.45 -22.65 -11.65
CA VAL A 708 -22.06 -23.95 -12.00
C VAL A 708 -23.21 -24.26 -11.02
N ASN A 709 -22.95 -24.05 -9.74
CA ASN A 709 -23.90 -24.06 -8.65
C ASN A 709 -23.45 -23.17 -7.50
N LYS A 710 -24.13 -23.19 -6.34
CA LYS A 710 -23.78 -22.40 -5.16
C LYS A 710 -22.40 -22.71 -4.57
N ASN A 711 -21.84 -23.87 -4.87
CA ASN A 711 -20.60 -24.38 -4.32
C ASN A 711 -19.41 -24.33 -5.30
N ILE A 712 -19.68 -24.31 -6.62
CA ILE A 712 -18.67 -24.45 -7.67
C ILE A 712 -18.72 -23.25 -8.61
N THR A 713 -17.58 -22.58 -8.77
CA THR A 713 -17.38 -21.51 -9.75
C THR A 713 -16.13 -21.79 -10.58
N ILE A 714 -16.25 -21.69 -11.90
CA ILE A 714 -15.14 -21.73 -12.85
C ILE A 714 -14.84 -20.28 -13.26
N SER A 715 -13.57 -19.92 -13.42
CA SER A 715 -13.16 -18.58 -13.82
C SER A 715 -12.08 -18.60 -14.90
N LEU A 716 -12.09 -17.55 -15.74
CA LEU A 716 -11.04 -17.23 -16.67
C LEU A 716 -10.67 -15.76 -16.48
N ASN A 717 -9.39 -15.47 -16.24
CA ASN A 717 -8.90 -14.12 -15.99
C ASN A 717 -7.81 -13.78 -17.00
N GLY A 718 -7.90 -12.60 -17.60
CA GLY A 718 -6.92 -12.06 -18.53
C GLY A 718 -6.33 -10.76 -18.02
N ILE A 719 -5.02 -10.63 -18.06
CA ILE A 719 -4.24 -9.45 -17.66
C ILE A 719 -3.52 -8.93 -18.89
N ASN A 720 -3.54 -7.61 -19.10
CA ASN A 720 -2.91 -6.93 -20.25
C ASN A 720 -3.32 -7.58 -21.59
N LEU A 721 -4.62 -7.64 -21.85
CA LEU A 721 -5.20 -8.32 -23.01
C LEU A 721 -4.65 -7.84 -24.36
N ALA A 722 -4.26 -6.57 -24.45
CA ALA A 722 -3.64 -5.98 -25.64
C ALA A 722 -2.16 -6.35 -25.80
N ASN A 723 -1.59 -7.13 -24.88
CA ASN A 723 -0.15 -7.45 -24.81
C ASN A 723 0.74 -6.20 -24.97
N LYS A 724 0.33 -5.09 -24.35
CA LYS A 724 1.07 -3.83 -24.41
C LYS A 724 2.43 -4.02 -23.74
N LYS A 725 3.50 -3.73 -24.47
CA LYS A 725 4.84 -3.56 -23.91
C LYS A 725 4.92 -2.16 -23.32
N TYR A 726 5.14 -2.04 -22.01
CA TYR A 726 5.14 -0.76 -21.31
C TYR A 726 6.21 -0.70 -20.24
N LEU A 727 6.76 0.50 -20.07
CA LEU A 727 7.77 0.80 -19.06
C LEU A 727 7.06 1.11 -17.72
N VAL A 728 7.58 0.58 -16.60
CA VAL A 728 7.03 0.82 -15.27
C VAL A 728 8.00 1.52 -14.33
N SER A 729 9.32 1.37 -14.56
CA SER A 729 10.36 1.99 -13.75
C SER A 729 11.65 2.17 -14.56
N ARG A 730 12.43 3.24 -14.27
CA ARG A 730 13.75 3.52 -14.82
C ARG A 730 14.88 3.35 -13.83
N HIS A 731 14.58 3.53 -12.55
CA HIS A 731 15.58 3.58 -11.49
C HIS A 731 15.33 2.51 -10.43
N PRO A 732 16.40 2.19 -9.63
CA PRO A 732 17.75 2.72 -9.71
C PRO A 732 18.62 2.08 -10.81
N SER A 733 18.34 0.89 -11.28
CA SER A 733 19.27 0.08 -12.08
C SER A 733 18.67 -0.32 -13.44
N GLY A 734 18.31 0.65 -14.30
CA GLY A 734 17.82 0.44 -15.65
C GLY A 734 16.30 0.23 -15.78
N LEU A 735 15.85 0.04 -17.01
CA LEU A 735 14.45 0.03 -17.41
C LEU A 735 13.78 -1.30 -17.10
N ARG A 736 12.53 -1.24 -16.59
CA ARG A 736 11.74 -2.43 -16.23
C ARG A 736 10.40 -2.44 -16.94
N ALA A 737 10.07 -3.60 -17.52
CA ALA A 737 8.79 -3.81 -18.20
C ALA A 737 7.68 -4.20 -17.20
N GLY A 738 6.47 -3.75 -17.49
CA GLY A 738 5.26 -4.24 -16.83
C GLY A 738 4.88 -5.65 -17.30
N HIS A 739 3.87 -6.23 -16.66
CA HIS A 739 3.40 -7.60 -16.93
C HIS A 739 2.89 -7.74 -18.38
N PRO A 740 3.39 -8.70 -19.16
CA PRO A 740 2.86 -8.99 -20.50
C PRO A 740 1.44 -9.60 -20.45
N LEU A 741 0.91 -10.06 -21.59
CA LEU A 741 -0.35 -10.81 -21.61
C LEU A 741 -0.27 -12.04 -20.70
N GLY A 742 -1.21 -12.15 -19.77
CA GLY A 742 -1.38 -13.31 -18.91
C GLY A 742 -2.82 -13.81 -18.92
N VAL A 743 -3.01 -15.13 -19.05
CA VAL A 743 -4.32 -15.79 -19.02
C VAL A 743 -4.31 -16.91 -17.98
N TYR A 744 -5.33 -16.95 -17.12
CA TYR A 744 -5.40 -17.85 -15.96
C TYR A 744 -6.79 -18.48 -15.84
N GLY A 745 -6.85 -19.80 -15.89
CA GLY A 745 -8.06 -20.59 -15.60
C GLY A 745 -8.16 -20.90 -14.09
N GLY A 746 -9.34 -20.84 -13.51
CA GLY A 746 -9.53 -21.06 -12.08
C GLY A 746 -10.76 -21.88 -11.73
N LEU A 747 -10.67 -22.54 -10.57
CA LEU A 747 -11.74 -23.31 -9.93
C LEU A 747 -11.90 -22.86 -8.48
N ARG A 748 -13.12 -22.53 -8.08
CA ARG A 748 -13.48 -22.24 -6.70
C ARG A 748 -14.51 -23.26 -6.21
N LEU A 749 -14.19 -23.88 -5.08
CA LEU A 749 -15.06 -24.76 -4.31
C LEU A 749 -15.35 -24.10 -2.97
N GLN A 750 -16.61 -24.09 -2.55
CA GLN A 750 -17.02 -23.50 -1.26
C GLN A 750 -18.15 -24.31 -0.63
N LEU A 751 -17.99 -24.71 0.64
CA LEU A 751 -18.95 -25.39 1.49
C LEU A 751 -19.43 -24.48 2.61
#